data_c823777863540aa7647730af7e652bdd
#
_entry.id   c823777863540aa7647730af7e652bdd
#
_cell.length_a   1.000
_cell.length_b   1.000
_cell.length_c   1.000
_cell.angle_alpha   90.00
_cell.angle_beta   90.00
_cell.angle_gamma   90.00
#
_symmetry.space_group_name_H-M   'P 1'
#
loop_
_entity.id
_entity.type
_entity.pdbx_description
1 polymer ?
#
loop_
_entity_poly.entity_id
_entity_poly.type
_entity_poly.pdbx_seq_one_letter_code
_entity_poly.pdbx_strand_id
1 'polypeptide(L)'
;MGYLGIDLGTTNSAAIIYNDKLDSLDVVKVDGTDEILPSVVSYTDEGVIVGAEAKSGAIIYPENTVISIKRMMGSGDKLVAGGAERTPEEISSEILRKLKRAAEEQSGEAFDEVVVTHPAYFNDRQIYATRQAGLLAGFKNVYLLSEPLSAAIEYGYRQAYAQTLLVYDLGGGTFDACVLQVSQDENGQEIFQELSDVGDMNLGGDDFDSEIIRWMKAKFLEANGIDLDAQDTSERKRVMQKLKHEAEQTKKKLSGTNKTVVRINPLVISDGVPKNLNAEITREEFEALIRKYVDRSRDIVEEALNRAGKHADEISKVILVGGSTLIPMVKRMVAGFIKEPYRATDPAKSVAMGASIYNYLIHLPNSNVKVGQITRQIFGTEAVTNIATMERGLIPIIPMGSPIPIKFSDSNFASMSGASRVNVDVYQWEARHEAEKKYIGTVGLAGLSGATQLEITYAIDENNIFEVYVRDMATGRTERAEFDRTQSLPPPARETAALGSDRVNVVFLIDTTGSMDTYINGVKDRAIEFSNILASKGALYKLGLIGFGDLNEKEKPSVYNFTDDVPKFQKQVKNIPRTYGGDIPESSLDALETGIELLNSHRVEDGSRNIFILITDAPPHVPTHSGKSVEQVCAALQTRFVTTYVVARKDRESIEAYDPLTKPDGKYYDLNDKFFDILDNIAMSIAELIRL
;
A
#
# COMPACT_ATOMS: atom_id res chain seq x y z
N MET A 1 36.94 19.46 4.29
CA MET A 1 35.77 18.92 5.01
C MET A 1 35.16 17.86 4.13
N GLY A 2 34.84 16.70 4.68
CA GLY A 2 34.21 15.65 3.90
C GLY A 2 32.68 15.74 3.99
N TYR A 3 31.98 15.46 2.88
CA TYR A 3 30.52 15.41 2.82
C TYR A 3 30.08 13.98 2.53
N LEU A 4 29.39 13.37 3.48
CA LEU A 4 29.03 11.94 3.42
C LEU A 4 27.70 11.75 2.70
N GLY A 5 27.69 10.89 1.68
CA GLY A 5 26.50 10.36 1.03
C GLY A 5 26.42 8.85 1.19
N ILE A 6 25.24 8.34 1.50
CA ILE A 6 24.98 6.90 1.68
C ILE A 6 23.85 6.46 0.79
N ASP A 7 24.10 5.45 -0.03
CA ASP A 7 23.07 4.66 -0.66
C ASP A 7 22.67 3.51 0.25
N LEU A 8 21.49 3.59 0.83
CA LEU A 8 20.90 2.52 1.64
C LEU A 8 20.10 1.58 0.73
N GLY A 9 20.74 0.62 0.09
CA GLY A 9 20.10 -0.30 -0.86
C GLY A 9 19.40 -1.48 -0.19
N THR A 10 18.46 -2.12 -0.90
CA THR A 10 17.74 -3.32 -0.42
C THR A 10 18.69 -4.50 -0.18
N THR A 11 19.62 -4.72 -1.10
CA THR A 11 20.56 -5.85 -1.05
C THR A 11 21.95 -5.43 -0.63
N ASN A 12 22.41 -4.28 -1.11
CA ASN A 12 23.74 -3.74 -0.85
C ASN A 12 23.64 -2.24 -0.60
N SER A 13 24.50 -1.73 0.27
CA SER A 13 24.65 -0.32 0.58
C SER A 13 26.08 0.16 0.32
N ALA A 14 26.23 1.44 0.00
CA ALA A 14 27.53 2.05 -0.24
C ALA A 14 27.60 3.44 0.40
N ALA A 15 28.80 3.89 0.75
CA ALA A 15 29.05 5.22 1.26
C ALA A 15 30.20 5.89 0.52
N ILE A 16 30.04 7.18 0.24
CA ILE A 16 31.02 8.02 -0.47
C ILE A 16 31.23 9.31 0.32
N ILE A 17 32.47 9.74 0.39
CA ILE A 17 32.84 11.04 0.95
C ILE A 17 33.25 11.95 -0.21
N TYR A 18 32.55 13.04 -0.43
CA TYR A 18 33.02 14.11 -1.32
C TYR A 18 33.99 15.02 -0.55
N ASN A 19 35.20 15.13 -1.05
CA ASN A 19 36.25 15.97 -0.47
C ASN A 19 36.31 17.30 -1.25
N ASP A 20 35.86 18.38 -0.64
CA ASP A 20 35.76 19.69 -1.25
C ASP A 20 37.14 20.33 -1.56
N LYS A 21 38.19 19.95 -0.83
CA LYS A 21 39.55 20.48 -1.03
C LYS A 21 40.28 19.83 -2.20
N LEU A 22 40.00 18.51 -2.41
CA LEU A 22 40.63 17.71 -3.45
C LEU A 22 39.75 17.59 -4.68
N ASP A 23 38.49 18.00 -4.56
CA ASP A 23 37.48 17.81 -5.59
C ASP A 23 37.39 16.33 -6.03
N SER A 24 37.35 15.43 -5.05
CA SER A 24 37.40 13.99 -5.26
C SER A 24 36.25 13.29 -4.53
N LEU A 25 35.88 12.13 -5.07
CA LEU A 25 34.92 11.21 -4.47
C LEU A 25 35.70 10.02 -3.89
N ASP A 26 35.74 9.95 -2.58
CA ASP A 26 36.46 8.92 -1.87
C ASP A 26 35.49 7.80 -1.45
N VAL A 27 35.65 6.61 -2.04
CA VAL A 27 34.82 5.45 -1.71
C VAL A 27 35.15 4.95 -0.31
N VAL A 28 34.14 4.82 0.53
CA VAL A 28 34.30 4.28 1.90
C VAL A 28 34.50 2.77 1.80
N LYS A 29 35.60 2.30 2.40
CA LYS A 29 35.92 0.88 2.49
C LYS A 29 35.40 0.30 3.79
N VAL A 30 34.60 -0.75 3.67
CA VAL A 30 34.08 -1.52 4.79
C VAL A 30 34.85 -2.83 4.90
N ASP A 31 34.95 -3.38 6.09
CA ASP A 31 35.62 -4.68 6.33
C ASP A 31 37.00 -4.81 5.65
N GLY A 32 37.79 -3.74 5.65
CA GLY A 32 39.14 -3.65 5.14
C GLY A 32 39.23 -3.16 3.68
N THR A 33 38.66 -3.84 2.70
CA THR A 33 38.82 -3.50 1.28
C THR A 33 37.51 -3.42 0.51
N ASP A 34 36.43 -3.92 1.07
CA ASP A 34 35.14 -3.98 0.38
C ASP A 34 34.52 -2.59 0.28
N GLU A 35 34.11 -2.22 -0.91
CA GLU A 35 33.50 -0.92 -1.21
C GLU A 35 31.97 -0.97 -1.16
N ILE A 36 31.41 -2.14 -1.02
CA ILE A 36 29.97 -2.43 -0.98
C ILE A 36 29.66 -3.24 0.25
N LEU A 37 28.75 -2.77 1.08
CA LEU A 37 28.26 -3.46 2.28
C LEU A 37 26.97 -4.23 1.96
N PRO A 38 26.92 -5.56 2.06
CA PRO A 38 25.65 -6.28 2.02
C PRO A 38 24.68 -5.76 3.09
N SER A 39 23.44 -5.43 2.70
CA SER A 39 22.40 -4.91 3.61
C SER A 39 21.78 -6.05 4.42
N VAL A 40 22.62 -6.74 5.18
CA VAL A 40 22.28 -7.92 5.99
C VAL A 40 22.72 -7.66 7.43
N VAL A 41 21.82 -7.91 8.38
CA VAL A 41 22.06 -7.75 9.82
C VAL A 41 21.77 -9.06 10.54
N SER A 42 22.68 -9.52 11.37
CA SER A 42 22.52 -10.70 12.21
C SER A 42 22.68 -10.32 13.68
N TYR A 43 21.80 -10.83 14.53
CA TYR A 43 21.81 -10.60 15.97
C TYR A 43 22.26 -11.87 16.67
N THR A 44 23.40 -11.84 17.33
CA THR A 44 24.01 -12.96 18.02
C THR A 44 24.21 -12.64 19.50
N ASP A 45 24.55 -13.64 20.30
CA ASP A 45 24.88 -13.45 21.72
C ASP A 45 26.13 -12.57 21.93
N GLU A 46 27.00 -12.48 20.93
CA GLU A 46 28.21 -11.65 20.95
C GLU A 46 27.96 -10.21 20.46
N GLY A 47 26.77 -9.93 19.91
CA GLY A 47 26.38 -8.61 19.43
C GLY A 47 25.76 -8.60 18.04
N VAL A 48 25.76 -7.41 17.41
CA VAL A 48 25.19 -7.20 16.08
C VAL A 48 26.28 -7.30 15.02
N ILE A 49 26.08 -8.19 14.06
CA ILE A 49 26.96 -8.39 12.92
C ILE A 49 26.26 -7.83 11.67
N VAL A 50 26.98 -7.06 10.85
CA VAL A 50 26.44 -6.43 9.66
C VAL A 50 27.33 -6.70 8.45
N GLY A 51 26.73 -6.96 7.28
CA GLY A 51 27.46 -7.07 6.03
C GLY A 51 27.78 -8.49 5.60
N ALA A 52 28.98 -8.70 5.04
CA ALA A 52 29.37 -9.98 4.43
C ALA A 52 29.41 -11.15 5.44
N GLU A 53 29.86 -10.89 6.64
CA GLU A 53 29.88 -11.89 7.72
C GLU A 53 28.44 -12.31 8.13
N ALA A 54 27.52 -11.33 8.33
CA ALA A 54 26.12 -11.62 8.59
C ALA A 54 25.48 -12.43 7.44
N LYS A 55 25.79 -12.06 6.20
CA LYS A 55 25.30 -12.76 5.00
C LYS A 55 25.77 -14.20 4.95
N SER A 56 27.03 -14.45 5.26
CA SER A 56 27.60 -15.78 5.30
C SER A 56 27.03 -16.62 6.45
N GLY A 57 26.79 -16.00 7.61
CA GLY A 57 26.19 -16.62 8.79
C GLY A 57 24.69 -16.94 8.63
N ALA A 58 23.99 -16.34 7.67
CA ALA A 58 22.56 -16.54 7.45
C ALA A 58 22.16 -18.00 7.19
N ILE A 59 23.06 -18.82 6.64
CA ILE A 59 22.85 -20.25 6.41
C ILE A 59 22.81 -21.01 7.75
N ILE A 60 23.59 -20.56 8.73
CA ILE A 60 23.72 -21.21 10.04
C ILE A 60 22.66 -20.69 11.01
N TYR A 61 22.42 -19.38 11.00
CA TYR A 61 21.53 -18.68 11.93
C TYR A 61 20.42 -17.91 11.19
N PRO A 62 19.56 -18.60 10.40
CA PRO A 62 18.57 -17.95 9.56
C PRO A 62 17.50 -17.17 10.35
N GLU A 63 17.18 -17.57 11.58
CA GLU A 63 16.23 -16.91 12.47
C GLU A 63 16.77 -15.64 13.13
N ASN A 64 18.08 -15.47 13.15
CA ASN A 64 18.74 -14.31 13.75
C ASN A 64 19.18 -13.29 12.68
N THR A 65 19.05 -13.63 11.40
CA THR A 65 19.57 -12.85 10.29
C THR A 65 18.46 -12.25 9.45
N VAL A 66 18.49 -10.93 9.28
CA VAL A 66 17.53 -10.16 8.49
C VAL A 66 18.18 -9.72 7.18
N ILE A 67 17.48 -9.99 6.08
CA ILE A 67 17.88 -9.66 4.71
C ILE A 67 16.76 -8.83 4.07
N SER A 68 17.09 -7.89 3.17
CA SER A 68 16.14 -7.07 2.40
C SER A 68 15.18 -6.24 3.26
N ILE A 69 15.65 -5.76 4.42
CA ILE A 69 14.83 -5.02 5.39
C ILE A 69 14.19 -3.74 4.80
N LYS A 70 14.83 -3.13 3.80
CA LYS A 70 14.34 -1.92 3.14
C LYS A 70 12.93 -2.05 2.57
N ARG A 71 12.52 -3.24 2.14
CA ARG A 71 11.16 -3.54 1.66
C ARG A 71 10.09 -3.39 2.74
N MET A 72 10.47 -3.40 4.02
CA MET A 72 9.56 -3.28 5.16
C MET A 72 9.58 -1.89 5.80
N MET A 73 10.39 -0.95 5.28
CA MET A 73 10.46 0.41 5.80
C MET A 73 9.07 1.07 5.82
N GLY A 74 8.74 1.66 6.96
CA GLY A 74 7.47 2.36 7.15
C GLY A 74 6.21 1.47 7.22
N SER A 75 6.34 0.14 7.23
CA SER A 75 5.19 -0.77 7.37
C SER A 75 4.55 -0.70 8.77
N GLY A 76 5.33 -0.36 9.80
CA GLY A 76 4.92 -0.45 11.19
C GLY A 76 5.02 -1.87 11.78
N ASP A 77 5.40 -2.86 10.97
CA ASP A 77 5.59 -4.24 11.43
C ASP A 77 6.90 -4.36 12.21
N LYS A 78 6.95 -5.35 13.08
CA LYS A 78 8.17 -5.72 13.79
C LYS A 78 8.61 -7.12 13.39
N LEU A 79 9.90 -7.32 13.33
CA LEU A 79 10.51 -8.63 13.12
C LEU A 79 11.14 -9.14 14.41
N VAL A 80 11.04 -10.44 14.62
CA VAL A 80 11.78 -11.11 15.70
C VAL A 80 13.14 -11.54 15.15
N ALA A 81 14.21 -10.96 15.67
CA ALA A 81 15.58 -11.32 15.35
C ALA A 81 16.44 -11.27 16.61
N GLY A 82 17.24 -12.33 16.86
CA GLY A 82 18.03 -12.46 18.08
C GLY A 82 17.18 -12.46 19.35
N GLY A 83 15.97 -13.05 19.30
CA GLY A 83 15.06 -13.17 20.43
C GLY A 83 14.34 -11.89 20.84
N ALA A 84 14.50 -10.78 20.11
CA ALA A 84 13.83 -9.50 20.38
C ALA A 84 13.04 -8.98 19.16
N GLU A 85 11.92 -8.30 19.43
CA GLU A 85 11.20 -7.55 18.41
C GLU A 85 11.96 -6.28 18.03
N ARG A 86 12.07 -6.03 16.72
CA ARG A 86 12.78 -4.88 16.15
C ARG A 86 12.00 -4.28 15.00
N THR A 87 12.03 -2.97 14.89
CA THR A 87 11.45 -2.26 13.74
C THR A 87 12.40 -2.27 12.54
N PRO A 88 11.90 -2.09 11.31
CA PRO A 88 12.74 -1.94 10.13
C PRO A 88 13.75 -0.80 10.26
N GLU A 89 13.37 0.31 10.92
CA GLU A 89 14.22 1.47 11.17
C GLU A 89 15.40 1.12 12.08
N GLU A 90 15.16 0.37 13.16
CA GLU A 90 16.22 -0.11 14.08
C GLU A 90 17.21 -1.01 13.36
N ILE A 91 16.72 -1.94 12.53
CA ILE A 91 17.57 -2.86 11.78
C ILE A 91 18.38 -2.12 10.71
N SER A 92 17.75 -1.19 9.97
CA SER A 92 18.43 -0.36 8.97
C SER A 92 19.47 0.58 9.59
N SER A 93 19.23 1.03 10.82
CA SER A 93 20.19 1.86 11.55
C SER A 93 21.52 1.17 11.81
N GLU A 94 21.54 -0.15 11.94
CA GLU A 94 22.80 -0.90 12.12
C GLU A 94 23.66 -0.86 10.84
N ILE A 95 23.03 -0.91 9.66
CA ILE A 95 23.72 -0.77 8.36
C ILE A 95 24.34 0.62 8.26
N LEU A 96 23.52 1.65 8.52
CA LEU A 96 23.97 3.05 8.47
C LEU A 96 25.06 3.34 9.49
N ARG A 97 24.95 2.78 10.69
CA ARG A 97 25.97 2.94 11.77
C ARG A 97 27.31 2.32 11.38
N LYS A 98 27.28 1.15 10.70
CA LYS A 98 28.52 0.51 10.22
C LYS A 98 29.17 1.38 9.14
N LEU A 99 28.41 1.92 8.18
CA LEU A 99 28.92 2.80 7.13
C LEU A 99 29.45 4.11 7.71
N LYS A 100 28.76 4.70 8.69
CA LYS A 100 29.24 5.88 9.42
C LYS A 100 30.59 5.67 10.04
N ARG A 101 30.74 4.59 10.83
CA ARG A 101 32.01 4.24 11.48
C ARG A 101 33.15 4.03 10.49
N ALA A 102 32.88 3.30 9.40
CA ALA A 102 33.88 3.07 8.36
C ALA A 102 34.31 4.40 7.69
N ALA A 103 33.38 5.32 7.43
CA ALA A 103 33.68 6.63 6.91
C ALA A 103 34.53 7.47 7.89
N GLU A 104 34.19 7.48 9.17
CA GLU A 104 34.91 8.18 10.21
C GLU A 104 36.30 7.61 10.44
N GLU A 105 36.46 6.29 10.44
CA GLU A 105 37.75 5.61 10.56
C GLU A 105 38.65 5.89 9.35
N GLN A 106 38.12 5.89 8.12
CA GLN A 106 38.87 6.12 6.89
C GLN A 106 39.31 7.57 6.77
N SER A 107 38.46 8.55 7.09
CA SER A 107 38.75 9.99 6.90
C SER A 107 39.42 10.64 8.11
N GLY A 108 39.25 10.06 9.30
CA GLY A 108 39.63 10.70 10.56
C GLY A 108 38.74 11.89 10.96
N GLU A 109 37.64 12.13 10.26
CA GLU A 109 36.64 13.17 10.51
C GLU A 109 35.36 12.53 11.11
N ALA A 110 34.66 13.26 11.99
CA ALA A 110 33.34 12.86 12.47
C ALA A 110 32.26 13.38 11.52
N PHE A 111 31.23 12.54 11.24
CA PHE A 111 30.11 12.91 10.40
C PHE A 111 28.84 13.04 11.24
N ASP A 112 28.45 14.29 11.54
CA ASP A 112 27.16 14.58 12.18
C ASP A 112 25.99 14.64 11.19
N GLU A 113 26.31 14.87 9.92
CA GLU A 113 25.35 15.07 8.83
C GLU A 113 25.57 14.07 7.70
N VAL A 114 24.48 13.68 7.05
CA VAL A 114 24.50 12.71 5.95
C VAL A 114 23.34 12.95 5.00
N VAL A 115 23.56 12.69 3.72
CA VAL A 115 22.48 12.46 2.75
C VAL A 115 22.30 10.95 2.59
N VAL A 116 21.11 10.45 2.90
CA VAL A 116 20.73 9.05 2.71
C VAL A 116 19.73 8.96 1.57
N THR A 117 19.91 8.00 0.67
CA THR A 117 19.03 7.84 -0.47
C THR A 117 17.87 6.91 -0.18
N HIS A 118 16.79 7.08 -0.95
CA HIS A 118 15.60 6.25 -0.93
C HIS A 118 15.05 6.07 -2.35
N PRO A 119 14.32 4.97 -2.66
CA PRO A 119 13.62 4.82 -3.93
C PRO A 119 12.69 6.00 -4.20
N ALA A 120 12.55 6.40 -5.45
CA ALA A 120 11.69 7.52 -5.82
C ALA A 120 10.22 7.24 -5.45
N TYR A 121 9.80 6.00 -5.59
CA TYR A 121 8.43 5.56 -5.30
C TYR A 121 8.09 5.38 -3.80
N PHE A 122 9.02 5.67 -2.88
CA PHE A 122 8.73 5.64 -1.44
C PHE A 122 7.65 6.66 -1.09
N ASN A 123 6.65 6.22 -0.31
CA ASN A 123 5.68 7.14 0.29
C ASN A 123 6.29 7.86 1.50
N ASP A 124 5.58 8.87 2.00
CA ASP A 124 6.09 9.71 3.09
C ASP A 124 6.45 8.93 4.36
N ARG A 125 5.71 7.85 4.69
CA ARG A 125 6.07 6.99 5.84
C ARG A 125 7.40 6.28 5.65
N GLN A 126 7.66 5.79 4.45
CA GLN A 126 8.92 5.10 4.12
C GLN A 126 10.09 6.08 4.09
N ILE A 127 9.88 7.28 3.56
CA ILE A 127 10.85 8.37 3.57
C ILE A 127 11.19 8.77 5.01
N TYR A 128 10.16 8.98 5.84
CA TYR A 128 10.36 9.28 7.27
C TYR A 128 11.08 8.15 8.02
N ALA A 129 10.69 6.90 7.79
CA ALA A 129 11.34 5.73 8.38
C ALA A 129 12.83 5.67 8.01
N THR A 130 13.18 6.00 6.76
CA THR A 130 14.59 6.12 6.31
C THR A 130 15.33 7.21 7.09
N ARG A 131 14.70 8.36 7.30
CA ARG A 131 15.28 9.42 8.13
C ARG A 131 15.49 8.97 9.58
N GLN A 132 14.49 8.28 10.16
CA GLN A 132 14.59 7.77 11.53
C GLN A 132 15.74 6.76 11.68
N ALA A 133 15.93 5.88 10.69
CA ALA A 133 17.05 4.95 10.67
C ALA A 133 18.41 5.70 10.73
N GLY A 134 18.53 6.80 9.99
CA GLY A 134 19.73 7.66 10.04
C GLY A 134 19.95 8.30 11.42
N LEU A 135 18.89 8.83 12.04
CA LEU A 135 18.98 9.40 13.39
C LEU A 135 19.36 8.33 14.43
N LEU A 136 18.77 7.13 14.36
CA LEU A 136 19.12 5.99 15.21
C LEU A 136 20.53 5.48 14.98
N ALA A 137 21.10 5.68 13.79
CA ALA A 137 22.51 5.38 13.49
C ALA A 137 23.49 6.37 14.15
N GLY A 138 22.98 7.49 14.70
CA GLY A 138 23.77 8.49 15.42
C GLY A 138 24.20 9.69 14.57
N PHE A 139 23.52 9.96 13.44
CA PHE A 139 23.62 11.23 12.75
C PHE A 139 22.74 12.28 13.45
N LYS A 140 23.17 13.55 13.48
CA LYS A 140 22.37 14.66 14.03
C LYS A 140 21.40 15.20 12.98
N ASN A 141 21.88 15.33 11.74
CA ASN A 141 21.08 15.80 10.60
C ASN A 141 21.09 14.76 9.48
N VAL A 142 19.90 14.38 9.03
CA VAL A 142 19.71 13.41 7.95
C VAL A 142 18.89 14.09 6.86
N TYR A 143 19.53 14.33 5.73
CA TYR A 143 18.90 14.79 4.50
C TYR A 143 18.55 13.59 3.63
N LEU A 144 17.48 13.70 2.89
CA LEU A 144 16.99 12.60 2.05
C LEU A 144 16.97 13.01 0.59
N LEU A 145 17.35 12.08 -0.29
CA LEU A 145 17.39 12.29 -1.73
C LEU A 145 16.90 11.02 -2.43
N SER A 146 16.09 11.16 -3.49
CA SER A 146 15.69 9.98 -4.27
C SER A 146 16.89 9.39 -5.03
N GLU A 147 16.93 8.05 -5.13
CA GLU A 147 18.00 7.31 -5.83
C GLU A 147 18.19 7.79 -7.27
N PRO A 148 17.12 7.93 -8.11
CA PRO A 148 17.31 8.39 -9.48
C PRO A 148 17.78 9.84 -9.57
N LEU A 149 17.33 10.71 -8.67
CA LEU A 149 17.79 12.10 -8.63
C LEU A 149 19.25 12.18 -8.22
N SER A 150 19.65 11.34 -7.27
CA SER A 150 21.06 11.20 -6.87
C SER A 150 21.93 10.75 -8.05
N ALA A 151 21.53 9.74 -8.80
CA ALA A 151 22.25 9.27 -9.97
C ALA A 151 22.31 10.33 -11.09
N ALA A 152 21.25 11.13 -11.26
CA ALA A 152 21.23 12.24 -12.19
C ALA A 152 22.19 13.37 -11.79
N ILE A 153 22.33 13.66 -10.49
CA ILE A 153 23.30 14.63 -9.97
C ILE A 153 24.74 14.15 -10.23
N GLU A 154 25.05 12.86 -9.99
CA GLU A 154 26.35 12.30 -10.30
C GLU A 154 26.70 12.47 -11.77
N TYR A 155 25.75 12.13 -12.66
CA TYR A 155 25.91 12.25 -14.11
C TYR A 155 26.00 13.72 -14.57
N GLY A 156 25.08 14.59 -14.09
CA GLY A 156 24.86 15.95 -14.60
C GLY A 156 25.75 17.01 -13.96
N TYR A 157 26.29 16.77 -12.78
CA TYR A 157 27.11 17.71 -12.08
C TYR A 157 28.31 18.14 -12.95
N ARG A 158 28.36 19.44 -13.28
CA ARG A 158 29.34 20.08 -14.19
C ARG A 158 29.11 19.81 -15.69
N GLN A 159 27.98 19.29 -16.12
CA GLN A 159 27.63 19.17 -17.53
C GLN A 159 26.60 20.25 -17.93
N ALA A 160 27.08 21.29 -18.60
CA ALA A 160 26.34 22.52 -18.90
C ALA A 160 25.35 22.44 -20.07
N TYR A 161 24.45 21.44 -20.12
CA TYR A 161 23.49 21.34 -21.22
C TYR A 161 22.08 21.00 -20.71
N ALA A 162 21.06 21.67 -21.25
CA ALA A 162 19.68 21.27 -21.07
C ALA A 162 19.45 19.86 -21.63
N GLN A 163 19.06 18.92 -20.78
CA GLN A 163 18.87 17.52 -21.12
C GLN A 163 17.64 16.96 -20.45
N THR A 164 16.92 16.09 -21.17
CA THR A 164 15.92 15.21 -20.58
C THR A 164 16.56 13.85 -20.34
N LEU A 165 16.62 13.44 -19.09
CA LEU A 165 17.23 12.19 -18.65
C LEU A 165 16.15 11.19 -18.27
N LEU A 166 16.35 9.93 -18.62
CA LEU A 166 15.62 8.80 -18.03
C LEU A 166 16.60 8.03 -17.14
N VAL A 167 16.31 7.98 -15.85
CA VAL A 167 17.02 7.08 -14.93
C VAL A 167 16.21 5.79 -14.82
N TYR A 168 16.85 4.68 -15.17
CA TYR A 168 16.32 3.33 -15.06
C TYR A 168 17.08 2.63 -13.93
N ASP A 169 16.50 2.62 -12.76
CA ASP A 169 17.09 2.02 -11.56
C ASP A 169 16.46 0.66 -11.27
N LEU A 170 17.21 -0.41 -11.53
CA LEU A 170 16.82 -1.78 -11.23
C LEU A 170 17.77 -2.37 -10.19
N GLY A 171 17.35 -2.24 -8.95
CA GLY A 171 18.09 -2.69 -7.78
C GLY A 171 17.89 -4.16 -7.45
N GLY A 172 18.12 -4.50 -6.17
CA GLY A 172 17.88 -5.85 -5.65
C GLY A 172 16.42 -6.11 -5.35
N GLY A 173 15.69 -5.10 -4.90
CA GLY A 173 14.32 -5.26 -4.40
C GLY A 173 13.28 -4.38 -5.07
N THR A 174 13.70 -3.27 -5.69
CA THR A 174 12.83 -2.25 -6.26
C THR A 174 13.24 -1.93 -7.69
N PHE A 175 12.31 -1.42 -8.45
CA PHE A 175 12.52 -0.81 -9.76
C PHE A 175 11.93 0.59 -9.76
N ASP A 176 12.72 1.58 -10.21
CA ASP A 176 12.29 2.96 -10.38
C ASP A 176 12.64 3.45 -11.79
N ALA A 177 11.68 4.11 -12.44
CA ALA A 177 11.85 4.82 -13.71
C ALA A 177 11.52 6.30 -13.50
N CYS A 178 12.52 7.15 -13.56
CA CYS A 178 12.36 8.58 -13.32
C CYS A 178 12.76 9.38 -14.55
N VAL A 179 11.90 10.31 -14.97
CA VAL A 179 12.21 11.28 -16.04
C VAL A 179 12.56 12.61 -15.41
N LEU A 180 13.73 13.12 -15.74
CA LEU A 180 14.31 14.33 -15.17
C LEU A 180 14.63 15.34 -16.27
N GLN A 181 14.42 16.63 -15.97
CA GLN A 181 14.91 17.74 -16.78
C GLN A 181 16.09 18.38 -16.08
N VAL A 182 17.24 18.39 -16.74
CA VAL A 182 18.38 19.21 -16.32
C VAL A 182 18.39 20.48 -17.17
N SER A 183 18.46 21.63 -16.53
CA SER A 183 18.44 22.94 -17.19
C SER A 183 19.30 23.94 -16.42
N GLN A 184 19.48 25.15 -16.96
CA GLN A 184 20.06 26.27 -16.24
C GLN A 184 19.06 27.43 -16.23
N ASP A 185 18.98 28.14 -15.12
CA ASP A 185 18.21 29.39 -15.05
C ASP A 185 18.98 30.57 -15.65
N GLU A 186 18.35 31.76 -15.66
CA GLU A 186 18.93 32.99 -16.20
C GLU A 186 20.22 33.43 -15.49
N ASN A 187 20.47 32.93 -14.26
CA ASN A 187 21.66 33.20 -13.47
C ASN A 187 22.77 32.16 -13.63
N GLY A 188 22.55 31.16 -14.50
CA GLY A 188 23.46 30.03 -14.70
C GLY A 188 23.37 28.97 -13.61
N GLN A 189 22.32 28.98 -12.78
CA GLN A 189 22.09 27.97 -11.75
C GLN A 189 21.56 26.68 -12.38
N GLU A 190 22.19 25.56 -12.11
CA GLU A 190 21.74 24.25 -12.59
C GLU A 190 20.47 23.80 -11.83
N ILE A 191 19.47 23.37 -12.58
CA ILE A 191 18.19 22.91 -12.06
C ILE A 191 18.03 21.44 -12.46
N PHE A 192 17.92 20.56 -11.47
CA PHE A 192 17.53 19.17 -11.63
C PHE A 192 16.06 19.06 -11.25
N GLN A 193 15.18 19.04 -12.24
CA GLN A 193 13.73 18.97 -12.04
C GLN A 193 13.23 17.58 -12.36
N GLU A 194 12.66 16.90 -11.37
CA GLU A 194 11.89 15.68 -11.58
C GLU A 194 10.60 16.00 -12.35
N LEU A 195 10.33 15.29 -13.43
CA LEU A 195 9.11 15.44 -14.24
C LEU A 195 8.11 14.33 -13.94
N SER A 196 8.61 13.12 -13.72
CA SER A 196 7.81 11.98 -13.28
C SER A 196 8.68 10.95 -12.60
N ASP A 197 8.08 10.19 -11.70
CA ASP A 197 8.61 8.96 -11.15
C ASP A 197 7.52 7.87 -11.18
N VAL A 198 7.90 6.66 -11.54
CA VAL A 198 7.03 5.49 -11.50
C VAL A 198 7.87 4.29 -11.10
N GLY A 199 7.41 3.49 -10.15
CA GLY A 199 8.19 2.37 -9.64
C GLY A 199 7.36 1.17 -9.23
N ASP A 200 8.06 0.11 -8.88
CA ASP A 200 7.49 -1.11 -8.32
C ASP A 200 8.38 -1.62 -7.18
N MET A 201 7.83 -1.68 -5.98
CA MET A 201 8.53 -2.12 -4.78
C MET A 201 8.77 -3.63 -4.72
N ASN A 202 8.20 -4.38 -5.66
CA ASN A 202 8.30 -5.84 -5.74
C ASN A 202 8.87 -6.29 -7.10
N LEU A 203 9.74 -5.48 -7.68
CA LEU A 203 10.43 -5.78 -8.93
C LEU A 203 11.93 -5.52 -8.77
N GLY A 204 12.72 -6.60 -8.70
CA GLY A 204 14.16 -6.46 -8.52
C GLY A 204 14.92 -7.77 -8.66
N GLY A 205 16.20 -7.74 -8.33
CA GLY A 205 17.09 -8.89 -8.37
C GLY A 205 16.66 -10.06 -7.48
N ASP A 206 15.98 -9.79 -6.37
CA ASP A 206 15.47 -10.80 -5.44
C ASP A 206 14.33 -11.62 -6.08
N ASP A 207 13.54 -10.98 -6.98
CA ASP A 207 12.48 -11.66 -7.73
C ASP A 207 13.09 -12.58 -8.79
N PHE A 208 14.20 -12.15 -9.41
CA PHE A 208 14.97 -12.98 -10.34
C PHE A 208 15.61 -14.18 -9.61
N ASP A 209 16.15 -13.97 -8.41
CA ASP A 209 16.66 -15.04 -7.58
C ASP A 209 15.54 -16.03 -7.19
N SER A 210 14.34 -15.55 -6.94
CA SER A 210 13.18 -16.38 -6.63
C SER A 210 12.80 -17.30 -7.80
N GLU A 211 12.93 -16.85 -9.05
CA GLU A 211 12.72 -17.70 -10.23
C GLU A 211 13.81 -18.77 -10.36
N ILE A 212 15.07 -18.41 -10.12
CA ILE A 212 16.16 -19.38 -10.10
C ILE A 212 15.94 -20.42 -8.99
N ILE A 213 15.48 -20.01 -7.81
CA ILE A 213 15.14 -20.92 -6.70
C ILE A 213 14.03 -21.90 -7.12
N ARG A 214 12.98 -21.44 -7.80
CA ARG A 214 11.92 -22.32 -8.33
C ARG A 214 12.49 -23.34 -9.31
N TRP A 215 13.34 -22.90 -10.21
CA TRP A 215 14.04 -23.77 -11.14
C TRP A 215 14.93 -24.80 -10.40
N MET A 216 15.70 -24.37 -9.40
CA MET A 216 16.54 -25.26 -8.56
C MET A 216 15.69 -26.31 -7.85
N LYS A 217 14.56 -25.92 -7.25
CA LYS A 217 13.65 -26.83 -6.58
C LYS A 217 13.08 -27.88 -7.55
N ALA A 218 12.69 -27.46 -8.75
CA ALA A 218 12.19 -28.37 -9.79
C ALA A 218 13.28 -29.37 -10.21
N LYS A 219 14.53 -28.92 -10.44
CA LYS A 219 15.65 -29.78 -10.78
C LYS A 219 16.03 -30.74 -9.67
N PHE A 220 15.94 -30.30 -8.41
CA PHE A 220 16.20 -31.16 -7.26
C PHE A 220 15.12 -32.24 -7.08
N LEU A 221 13.84 -31.87 -7.24
CA LEU A 221 12.72 -32.82 -7.21
C LEU A 221 12.84 -33.87 -8.31
N GLU A 222 13.16 -33.43 -9.55
CA GLU A 222 13.37 -34.33 -10.71
C GLU A 222 14.48 -35.34 -10.43
N ALA A 223 15.60 -34.90 -9.84
CA ALA A 223 16.78 -35.75 -9.62
C ALA A 223 16.65 -36.66 -8.37
N ASN A 224 15.97 -36.24 -7.32
CA ASN A 224 15.97 -36.92 -6.01
C ASN A 224 14.60 -37.40 -5.57
N GLY A 225 13.49 -37.01 -6.21
CA GLY A 225 12.13 -37.36 -5.79
C GLY A 225 11.69 -36.71 -4.47
N ILE A 226 12.41 -35.70 -3.99
CA ILE A 226 12.17 -35.05 -2.69
C ILE A 226 11.68 -33.62 -2.91
N ASP A 227 10.51 -33.31 -2.33
CA ASP A 227 9.99 -31.95 -2.29
C ASP A 227 10.64 -31.17 -1.13
N LEU A 228 11.32 -30.06 -1.48
CA LEU A 228 11.99 -29.20 -0.50
C LEU A 228 11.01 -28.36 0.32
N ASP A 229 9.79 -28.16 -0.13
CA ASP A 229 8.77 -27.41 0.60
C ASP A 229 8.06 -28.28 1.65
N ALA A 230 8.16 -29.61 1.54
CA ALA A 230 7.61 -30.57 2.50
C ALA A 230 8.54 -30.85 3.71
N GLN A 231 9.74 -30.23 3.75
CA GLN A 231 10.68 -30.39 4.87
C GLN A 231 10.14 -29.73 6.15
N ASP A 232 10.65 -30.14 7.31
CA ASP A 232 10.35 -29.46 8.57
C ASP A 232 10.78 -27.98 8.55
N THR A 233 10.19 -27.16 9.43
CA THR A 233 10.35 -25.69 9.38
C THR A 233 11.82 -25.26 9.52
N SER A 234 12.60 -25.94 10.33
CA SER A 234 14.01 -25.60 10.60
C SER A 234 14.90 -25.94 9.41
N GLU A 235 14.78 -27.16 8.89
CA GLU A 235 15.55 -27.61 7.72
C GLU A 235 15.14 -26.80 6.46
N ARG A 236 13.85 -26.53 6.28
CA ARG A 236 13.37 -25.68 5.19
C ARG A 236 13.99 -24.29 5.21
N LYS A 237 14.13 -23.64 6.37
CA LYS A 237 14.82 -22.35 6.49
C LYS A 237 16.28 -22.43 6.04
N ARG A 238 17.01 -23.46 6.48
CA ARG A 238 18.42 -23.66 6.10
C ARG A 238 18.55 -23.92 4.59
N VAL A 239 17.72 -24.78 4.04
CA VAL A 239 17.67 -25.08 2.61
C VAL A 239 17.39 -23.80 1.82
N MET A 240 16.42 -23.00 2.24
CA MET A 240 16.10 -21.74 1.57
C MET A 240 17.27 -20.74 1.57
N GLN A 241 18.04 -20.65 2.64
CA GLN A 241 19.24 -19.78 2.66
C GLN A 241 20.35 -20.28 1.72
N LYS A 242 20.57 -21.60 1.65
CA LYS A 242 21.50 -22.18 0.67
C LYS A 242 21.05 -21.88 -0.77
N LEU A 243 19.75 -22.06 -1.06
CA LEU A 243 19.18 -21.79 -2.38
C LEU A 243 19.28 -20.31 -2.74
N LYS A 244 18.96 -19.39 -1.81
CA LYS A 244 19.09 -17.94 -2.01
C LYS A 244 20.52 -17.54 -2.34
N HIS A 245 21.48 -18.02 -1.57
CA HIS A 245 22.89 -17.74 -1.81
C HIS A 245 23.33 -18.20 -3.21
N GLU A 246 23.05 -19.44 -3.59
CA GLU A 246 23.46 -19.99 -4.88
C GLU A 246 22.68 -19.37 -6.05
N ALA A 247 21.41 -18.97 -5.85
CA ALA A 247 20.64 -18.27 -6.86
C ALA A 247 21.25 -16.92 -7.20
N GLU A 248 21.62 -16.11 -6.21
CA GLU A 248 22.32 -14.84 -6.40
C GLU A 248 23.66 -15.03 -7.14
N GLN A 249 24.45 -16.03 -6.73
CA GLN A 249 25.71 -16.34 -7.42
C GLN A 249 25.49 -16.76 -8.88
N THR A 250 24.48 -17.57 -9.12
CA THR A 250 24.08 -18.04 -10.45
C THR A 250 23.66 -16.87 -11.33
N LYS A 251 22.80 -15.97 -10.83
CA LYS A 251 22.39 -14.73 -11.51
C LYS A 251 23.60 -13.88 -11.91
N LYS A 252 24.52 -13.64 -10.96
CA LYS A 252 25.74 -12.86 -11.22
C LYS A 252 26.62 -13.51 -12.27
N LYS A 253 26.85 -14.83 -12.21
CA LYS A 253 27.64 -15.57 -13.22
C LYS A 253 27.02 -15.50 -14.60
N LEU A 254 25.67 -15.65 -14.71
CA LEU A 254 24.96 -15.60 -15.99
C LEU A 254 24.93 -14.20 -16.62
N SER A 255 25.18 -13.15 -15.85
CA SER A 255 25.38 -11.80 -16.40
C SER A 255 26.68 -11.68 -17.21
N GLY A 256 27.71 -12.48 -16.84
CA GLY A 256 29.02 -12.49 -17.55
C GLY A 256 29.23 -13.70 -18.46
N THR A 257 28.56 -14.84 -18.24
CA THR A 257 28.77 -16.09 -18.99
C THR A 257 27.46 -16.58 -19.62
N ASN A 258 27.57 -17.42 -20.68
CA ASN A 258 26.38 -17.95 -21.34
C ASN A 258 25.76 -19.17 -20.61
N LYS A 259 26.50 -19.80 -19.69
CA LYS A 259 26.03 -20.92 -18.90
C LYS A 259 26.82 -21.07 -17.62
N THR A 260 26.23 -21.69 -16.62
CA THR A 260 26.89 -22.05 -15.36
C THR A 260 26.30 -23.33 -14.78
N VAL A 261 27.03 -23.95 -13.84
CA VAL A 261 26.54 -25.13 -13.11
C VAL A 261 26.26 -24.73 -11.68
N VAL A 262 25.02 -24.96 -11.27
CA VAL A 262 24.57 -24.83 -9.88
C VAL A 262 24.99 -26.07 -9.10
N ARG A 263 25.70 -25.91 -7.98
CA ARG A 263 26.17 -27.00 -7.14
C ARG A 263 25.97 -26.70 -5.68
N ILE A 264 25.11 -27.52 -5.00
CA ILE A 264 24.95 -27.46 -3.53
C ILE A 264 25.13 -28.89 -2.99
N ASN A 265 26.18 -29.11 -2.23
CA ASN A 265 26.59 -30.44 -1.73
C ASN A 265 26.88 -30.43 -0.24
N PRO A 266 26.04 -31.03 0.65
CA PRO A 266 24.68 -31.49 0.36
C PRO A 266 23.68 -30.34 0.44
N LEU A 267 22.56 -30.45 -0.29
CA LEU A 267 21.40 -29.56 -0.12
C LEU A 267 20.59 -30.01 1.10
N VAL A 268 20.22 -31.27 1.17
CA VAL A 268 19.55 -31.92 2.33
C VAL A 268 20.16 -33.26 2.64
N ILE A 269 19.88 -33.78 3.84
CA ILE A 269 20.17 -35.17 4.23
C ILE A 269 18.83 -35.89 4.41
N SER A 270 18.57 -36.93 3.62
CA SER A 270 17.34 -37.74 3.72
C SER A 270 17.72 -39.17 4.04
N ASP A 271 17.17 -39.73 5.13
CA ASP A 271 17.45 -41.09 5.62
C ASP A 271 18.95 -41.35 5.82
N GLY A 272 19.67 -40.31 6.32
CA GLY A 272 21.12 -40.40 6.52
C GLY A 272 21.96 -40.29 5.22
N VAL A 273 21.33 -40.13 4.07
CA VAL A 273 21.99 -40.02 2.76
C VAL A 273 22.02 -38.57 2.28
N PRO A 274 23.22 -38.00 1.98
CA PRO A 274 23.33 -36.68 1.44
C PRO A 274 22.70 -36.60 0.02
N LYS A 275 21.81 -35.65 -0.19
CA LYS A 275 21.17 -35.36 -1.47
C LYS A 275 21.70 -34.03 -2.00
N ASN A 276 22.21 -34.05 -3.21
CA ASN A 276 22.93 -32.96 -3.83
C ASN A 276 22.06 -32.31 -4.93
N LEU A 277 22.22 -31.01 -5.13
CA LEU A 277 21.80 -30.33 -6.36
C LEU A 277 23.01 -30.15 -7.25
N ASN A 278 22.92 -30.64 -8.51
CA ASN A 278 23.91 -30.42 -9.54
C ASN A 278 23.20 -30.31 -10.88
N ALA A 279 23.06 -29.09 -11.41
CA ALA A 279 22.32 -28.82 -12.64
C ALA A 279 22.96 -27.67 -13.43
N GLU A 280 23.03 -27.80 -14.74
CA GLU A 280 23.48 -26.72 -15.63
C GLU A 280 22.27 -25.84 -15.99
N ILE A 281 22.49 -24.50 -16.02
CA ILE A 281 21.54 -23.51 -16.51
C ILE A 281 22.23 -22.58 -17.50
N THR A 282 21.55 -22.28 -18.61
CA THR A 282 22.03 -21.33 -19.62
C THR A 282 21.48 -19.92 -19.34
N ARG A 283 22.13 -18.92 -19.94
CA ARG A 283 21.63 -17.53 -19.91
C ARG A 283 20.26 -17.43 -20.59
N GLU A 284 20.03 -18.15 -21.67
CA GLU A 284 18.75 -18.15 -22.38
C GLU A 284 17.61 -18.68 -21.49
N GLU A 285 17.86 -19.79 -20.76
CA GLU A 285 16.89 -20.31 -19.79
C GLU A 285 16.63 -19.29 -18.68
N PHE A 286 17.65 -18.69 -18.12
CA PHE A 286 17.52 -17.66 -17.09
C PHE A 286 16.75 -16.44 -17.63
N GLU A 287 17.09 -15.91 -18.79
CA GLU A 287 16.41 -14.79 -19.42
C GLU A 287 14.92 -15.11 -19.71
N ALA A 288 14.62 -16.36 -20.06
CA ALA A 288 13.23 -16.80 -20.21
C ALA A 288 12.45 -16.77 -18.88
N LEU A 289 13.09 -17.18 -17.76
CA LEU A 289 12.47 -17.13 -16.43
C LEU A 289 12.13 -15.70 -15.97
N ILE A 290 13.01 -14.74 -16.29
CA ILE A 290 12.86 -13.35 -15.82
C ILE A 290 12.14 -12.42 -16.82
N ARG A 291 11.80 -12.90 -18.01
CA ARG A 291 11.22 -12.08 -19.10
C ARG A 291 10.05 -11.24 -18.67
N LYS A 292 9.10 -11.83 -17.93
CA LYS A 292 7.90 -11.13 -17.44
C LYS A 292 8.21 -9.91 -16.58
N TYR A 293 9.30 -9.95 -15.82
CA TYR A 293 9.74 -8.82 -14.99
C TYR A 293 10.40 -7.72 -15.80
N VAL A 294 11.21 -8.12 -16.82
CA VAL A 294 11.84 -7.15 -17.73
C VAL A 294 10.78 -6.47 -18.61
N ASP A 295 9.76 -7.22 -19.08
CA ASP A 295 8.64 -6.64 -19.82
C ASP A 295 7.83 -5.67 -18.93
N ARG A 296 7.57 -6.04 -17.66
CA ARG A 296 6.92 -5.15 -16.70
C ARG A 296 7.70 -3.86 -16.44
N SER A 297 9.04 -3.94 -16.34
CA SER A 297 9.88 -2.74 -16.18
C SER A 297 9.78 -1.81 -17.40
N ARG A 298 9.64 -2.36 -18.63
CA ARG A 298 9.39 -1.57 -19.83
C ARG A 298 8.07 -0.82 -19.76
N ASP A 299 7.00 -1.51 -19.32
CA ASP A 299 5.66 -0.90 -19.22
C ASP A 299 5.67 0.24 -18.17
N ILE A 300 6.44 0.11 -17.09
CA ILE A 300 6.65 1.17 -16.10
C ILE A 300 7.42 2.35 -16.70
N VAL A 301 8.43 2.11 -17.51
CA VAL A 301 9.14 3.18 -18.24
C VAL A 301 8.19 3.93 -19.18
N GLU A 302 7.36 3.21 -19.92
CA GLU A 302 6.34 3.83 -20.79
C GLU A 302 5.36 4.71 -19.98
N GLU A 303 4.94 4.24 -18.82
CA GLU A 303 4.11 5.04 -17.91
C GLU A 303 4.85 6.29 -17.40
N ALA A 304 6.13 6.17 -17.04
CA ALA A 304 6.92 7.32 -16.59
C ALA A 304 7.06 8.38 -17.71
N LEU A 305 7.30 7.96 -18.93
CA LEU A 305 7.35 8.86 -20.09
C LEU A 305 6.01 9.57 -20.31
N ASN A 306 4.90 8.82 -20.26
CA ASN A 306 3.56 9.38 -20.43
C ASN A 306 3.23 10.41 -19.33
N ARG A 307 3.58 10.15 -18.06
CA ARG A 307 3.38 11.08 -16.95
C ARG A 307 4.23 12.35 -17.09
N ALA A 308 5.44 12.21 -17.62
CA ALA A 308 6.33 13.34 -17.91
C ALA A 308 5.89 14.16 -19.14
N GLY A 309 4.89 13.69 -19.91
CA GLY A 309 4.51 14.29 -21.20
C GLY A 309 5.63 14.20 -22.23
N LYS A 310 6.41 13.13 -22.20
CA LYS A 310 7.60 12.90 -23.06
C LYS A 310 7.45 11.64 -23.91
N HIS A 311 8.06 11.70 -25.09
CA HIS A 311 8.25 10.53 -25.97
C HIS A 311 9.68 9.99 -25.85
N ALA A 312 9.88 8.73 -26.22
CA ALA A 312 11.18 8.07 -26.11
C ALA A 312 12.31 8.79 -26.89
N ASP A 313 12.02 9.41 -28.01
CA ASP A 313 12.95 10.17 -28.84
C ASP A 313 13.38 11.51 -28.22
N GLU A 314 12.56 12.08 -27.30
CA GLU A 314 12.88 13.30 -26.55
C GLU A 314 13.86 13.05 -25.40
N ILE A 315 14.07 11.79 -25.00
CA ILE A 315 15.06 11.45 -23.97
C ILE A 315 16.46 11.66 -24.51
N SER A 316 17.21 12.55 -23.91
CA SER A 316 18.59 12.86 -24.30
C SER A 316 19.54 11.71 -23.93
N LYS A 317 19.39 11.16 -22.72
CA LYS A 317 20.21 10.07 -22.17
C LYS A 317 19.37 9.14 -21.31
N VAL A 318 19.71 7.85 -21.32
CA VAL A 318 19.23 6.85 -20.35
C VAL A 318 20.38 6.46 -19.45
N ILE A 319 20.19 6.60 -18.14
CA ILE A 319 21.18 6.25 -17.11
C ILE A 319 20.72 4.92 -16.49
N LEU A 320 21.56 3.90 -16.55
CA LEU A 320 21.31 2.62 -15.88
C LEU A 320 21.94 2.63 -14.49
N VAL A 321 21.14 2.35 -13.49
CA VAL A 321 21.49 2.29 -12.07
C VAL A 321 21.06 0.95 -11.51
N GLY A 322 21.72 0.50 -10.44
CA GLY A 322 21.42 -0.74 -9.76
C GLY A 322 22.07 -1.96 -10.38
N GLY A 323 22.44 -2.92 -9.53
CA GLY A 323 23.20 -4.12 -9.93
C GLY A 323 22.50 -5.03 -10.92
N SER A 324 21.16 -5.05 -10.94
CA SER A 324 20.37 -5.89 -11.84
C SER A 324 20.37 -5.37 -13.29
N THR A 325 20.76 -4.13 -13.54
CA THR A 325 20.98 -3.58 -14.90
C THR A 325 22.18 -4.18 -15.63
N LEU A 326 23.06 -4.89 -14.89
CA LEU A 326 24.16 -5.65 -15.47
C LEU A 326 23.71 -6.89 -16.28
N ILE A 327 22.45 -7.32 -16.11
CA ILE A 327 21.88 -8.43 -16.87
C ILE A 327 21.73 -8.03 -18.35
N PRO A 328 22.31 -8.78 -19.31
CA PRO A 328 22.33 -8.39 -20.72
C PRO A 328 20.95 -8.18 -21.35
N MET A 329 19.94 -8.93 -20.91
CA MET A 329 18.56 -8.77 -21.38
C MET A 329 18.00 -7.39 -21.05
N VAL A 330 18.27 -6.85 -19.86
CA VAL A 330 17.82 -5.51 -19.44
C VAL A 330 18.42 -4.45 -20.35
N LYS A 331 19.74 -4.50 -20.55
CA LYS A 331 20.42 -3.55 -21.45
C LYS A 331 19.84 -3.59 -22.87
N ARG A 332 19.64 -4.80 -23.42
CA ARG A 332 19.08 -4.96 -24.78
C ARG A 332 17.65 -4.42 -24.88
N MET A 333 16.83 -4.64 -23.86
CA MET A 333 15.46 -4.12 -23.81
C MET A 333 15.48 -2.58 -23.83
N VAL A 334 16.25 -1.95 -22.95
CA VAL A 334 16.34 -0.46 -22.87
C VAL A 334 16.88 0.12 -24.17
N ALA A 335 17.95 -0.46 -24.74
CA ALA A 335 18.54 -0.02 -26.00
C ALA A 335 17.56 -0.10 -27.18
N GLY A 336 16.73 -1.15 -27.21
CA GLY A 336 15.72 -1.34 -28.26
C GLY A 336 14.45 -0.50 -28.07
N PHE A 337 14.11 -0.14 -26.85
CA PHE A 337 12.89 0.61 -26.54
C PHE A 337 13.10 2.13 -26.56
N ILE A 338 14.23 2.63 -26.03
CA ILE A 338 14.52 4.08 -25.95
C ILE A 338 15.75 4.40 -26.81
N LYS A 339 16.94 4.05 -26.32
CA LYS A 339 18.25 4.18 -26.99
C LYS A 339 19.34 3.47 -26.20
N GLU A 340 20.54 3.35 -26.81
CA GLU A 340 21.70 2.80 -26.10
C GLU A 340 21.94 3.58 -24.79
N PRO A 341 21.86 2.90 -23.63
CA PRO A 341 21.98 3.55 -22.35
C PRO A 341 23.41 4.00 -22.06
N TYR A 342 23.54 5.13 -21.40
CA TYR A 342 24.77 5.53 -20.73
C TYR A 342 25.01 4.59 -19.55
N ARG A 343 26.18 4.04 -19.46
CA ARG A 343 26.59 3.26 -18.31
C ARG A 343 27.42 4.15 -17.39
N ALA A 344 26.95 4.38 -16.17
CA ALA A 344 27.77 4.99 -15.14
C ALA A 344 29.08 4.22 -14.97
N THR A 345 30.14 4.88 -14.58
CA THR A 345 31.46 4.30 -14.34
C THR A 345 31.36 3.14 -13.36
N ASP A 346 30.54 3.29 -12.35
CA ASP A 346 30.18 2.25 -11.38
C ASP A 346 28.69 2.36 -10.99
N PRO A 347 27.80 1.61 -11.67
CA PRO A 347 26.37 1.66 -11.41
C PRO A 347 25.96 1.29 -9.96
N ALA A 348 26.83 0.59 -9.24
CA ALA A 348 26.57 0.20 -7.86
C ALA A 348 26.89 1.32 -6.84
N LYS A 349 27.59 2.36 -7.25
CA LYS A 349 28.05 3.45 -6.38
C LYS A 349 27.58 4.83 -6.85
N SER A 350 27.05 4.96 -8.08
CA SER A 350 26.62 6.24 -8.66
C SER A 350 25.60 6.98 -7.79
N VAL A 351 24.71 6.25 -7.15
CA VAL A 351 23.72 6.80 -6.23
C VAL A 351 24.38 7.39 -4.99
N ALA A 352 25.31 6.68 -4.35
CA ALA A 352 26.05 7.22 -3.19
C ALA A 352 26.97 8.39 -3.57
N MET A 353 27.54 8.39 -4.80
CA MET A 353 28.34 9.51 -5.32
C MET A 353 27.48 10.77 -5.47
N GLY A 354 26.31 10.67 -6.10
CA GLY A 354 25.39 11.80 -6.22
C GLY A 354 24.89 12.31 -4.89
N ALA A 355 24.63 11.42 -3.93
CA ALA A 355 24.23 11.80 -2.56
C ALA A 355 25.33 12.60 -1.85
N SER A 356 26.61 12.23 -2.00
CA SER A 356 27.73 12.97 -1.40
C SER A 356 27.94 14.34 -2.08
N ILE A 357 27.80 14.42 -3.40
CA ILE A 357 27.82 15.68 -4.14
C ILE A 357 26.67 16.58 -3.67
N TYR A 358 25.44 16.04 -3.55
CA TYR A 358 24.30 16.80 -3.06
C TYR A 358 24.50 17.30 -1.64
N ASN A 359 25.08 16.49 -0.76
CA ASN A 359 25.43 16.92 0.59
C ASN A 359 26.40 18.14 0.59
N TYR A 360 27.38 18.14 -0.31
CA TYR A 360 28.25 19.30 -0.50
C TYR A 360 27.44 20.51 -1.02
N LEU A 361 26.60 20.33 -2.02
CA LEU A 361 25.87 21.41 -2.69
C LEU A 361 24.89 22.15 -1.76
N ILE A 362 24.20 21.45 -0.85
CA ILE A 362 23.27 22.07 0.11
C ILE A 362 23.98 22.93 1.17
N HIS A 363 25.29 22.75 1.34
CA HIS A 363 26.09 23.51 2.29
C HIS A 363 26.88 24.66 1.66
N LEU A 364 26.84 24.80 0.33
CA LEU A 364 27.48 25.92 -0.35
C LEU A 364 26.67 27.22 -0.14
N PRO A 365 27.30 28.32 0.33
CA PRO A 365 26.69 29.63 0.24
C PRO A 365 26.47 29.99 -1.23
N ASN A 366 25.23 30.20 -1.64
CA ASN A 366 24.84 30.44 -3.04
C ASN A 366 25.07 29.23 -3.96
N SER A 367 24.61 28.07 -3.52
CA SER A 367 24.62 26.86 -4.37
C SER A 367 24.07 27.15 -5.78
N ASN A 368 24.86 26.84 -6.80
CA ASN A 368 24.46 26.97 -8.21
C ASN A 368 23.57 25.79 -8.66
N VAL A 369 23.06 24.96 -7.72
CA VAL A 369 22.23 23.80 -8.04
C VAL A 369 20.93 23.89 -7.27
N LYS A 370 19.81 23.73 -7.97
CA LYS A 370 18.48 23.52 -7.41
C LYS A 370 18.01 22.12 -7.73
N VAL A 371 17.42 21.49 -6.75
CA VAL A 371 16.80 20.16 -6.89
C VAL A 371 15.31 20.29 -6.67
N GLY A 372 14.51 20.10 -7.72
CA GLY A 372 13.06 20.12 -7.69
C GLY A 372 12.51 18.69 -7.58
N GLN A 373 11.80 18.43 -6.50
CA GLN A 373 11.02 17.20 -6.31
C GLN A 373 9.58 17.41 -6.72
N ILE A 374 8.83 16.31 -6.87
CA ILE A 374 7.40 16.33 -7.15
C ILE A 374 6.62 15.58 -6.06
N THR A 375 5.33 15.90 -5.94
CA THR A 375 4.42 15.15 -5.06
C THR A 375 4.16 13.75 -5.62
N ARG A 376 4.25 12.72 -4.78
CA ARG A 376 4.03 11.31 -5.15
C ARG A 376 2.60 10.85 -4.95
N GLN A 377 1.81 11.66 -4.26
CA GLN A 377 0.40 11.38 -3.96
C GLN A 377 -0.45 12.60 -4.28
N ILE A 378 -1.75 12.36 -4.44
CA ILE A 378 -2.75 13.41 -4.49
C ILE A 378 -3.08 13.80 -3.06
N PHE A 379 -3.15 15.09 -2.77
CA PHE A 379 -3.61 15.62 -1.48
C PHE A 379 -4.91 16.35 -1.68
N GLY A 380 -5.86 16.15 -0.79
CA GLY A 380 -7.15 16.80 -0.90
C GLY A 380 -8.04 16.57 0.31
N THR A 381 -9.28 16.94 0.16
CA THR A 381 -10.30 16.84 1.20
C THR A 381 -11.52 16.05 0.72
N GLU A 382 -12.37 15.65 1.64
CA GLU A 382 -13.69 15.10 1.33
C GLU A 382 -14.76 16.15 1.60
N ALA A 383 -15.53 16.49 0.58
CA ALA A 383 -16.59 17.48 0.68
C ALA A 383 -17.91 16.95 0.11
N VAL A 384 -19.02 17.61 0.45
CA VAL A 384 -20.32 17.35 -0.17
C VAL A 384 -20.28 17.85 -1.60
N THR A 385 -20.37 16.95 -2.57
CA THR A 385 -20.34 17.24 -4.00
C THR A 385 -21.74 17.46 -4.58
N ASN A 386 -22.77 16.93 -3.92
CA ASN A 386 -24.16 17.11 -4.30
C ASN A 386 -24.98 17.44 -3.04
N ILE A 387 -25.43 18.70 -2.95
CA ILE A 387 -26.19 19.19 -1.78
C ILE A 387 -27.57 18.53 -1.66
N ALA A 388 -28.19 18.17 -2.80
CA ALA A 388 -29.54 17.58 -2.79
C ALA A 388 -29.53 16.13 -2.25
N THR A 389 -28.46 15.39 -2.54
CA THR A 389 -28.30 13.98 -2.10
C THR A 389 -27.38 13.84 -0.90
N MET A 390 -26.70 14.92 -0.48
CA MET A 390 -25.64 14.94 0.53
C MET A 390 -24.48 14.00 0.19
N GLU A 391 -24.33 13.67 -1.09
CA GLU A 391 -23.25 12.84 -1.60
C GLU A 391 -21.91 13.53 -1.37
N ARG A 392 -20.94 12.78 -0.85
CA ARG A 392 -19.58 13.26 -0.61
C ARG A 392 -18.61 12.62 -1.61
N GLY A 393 -17.62 13.40 -1.98
CA GLY A 393 -16.55 12.93 -2.85
C GLY A 393 -15.21 13.50 -2.45
N LEU A 394 -14.15 12.84 -2.89
CA LEU A 394 -12.79 13.33 -2.75
C LEU A 394 -12.56 14.48 -3.74
N ILE A 395 -12.10 15.60 -3.22
CA ILE A 395 -11.74 16.78 -4.00
C ILE A 395 -10.20 16.88 -3.97
N PRO A 396 -9.54 16.62 -5.09
CA PRO A 396 -8.09 16.79 -5.19
C PRO A 396 -7.76 18.29 -5.15
N ILE A 397 -6.76 18.65 -4.32
CA ILE A 397 -6.27 20.04 -4.20
C ILE A 397 -4.85 20.14 -4.74
N ILE A 398 -3.94 19.26 -4.33
CA ILE A 398 -2.62 19.12 -4.95
C ILE A 398 -2.59 17.82 -5.75
N PRO A 399 -2.50 17.90 -7.09
CA PRO A 399 -2.34 16.71 -7.93
C PRO A 399 -1.00 16.00 -7.68
N MET A 400 -0.96 14.69 -7.93
CA MET A 400 0.28 13.95 -8.03
C MET A 400 1.14 14.51 -9.17
N GLY A 401 2.47 14.54 -8.99
CA GLY A 401 3.41 15.12 -9.96
C GLY A 401 3.54 16.64 -9.86
N SER A 402 2.95 17.29 -8.87
CA SER A 402 3.11 18.73 -8.67
C SER A 402 4.52 19.05 -8.14
N PRO A 403 5.23 20.06 -8.70
CA PRO A 403 6.57 20.42 -8.23
C PRO A 403 6.54 20.95 -6.78
N ILE A 404 7.54 20.61 -5.99
CA ILE A 404 7.75 21.09 -4.61
C ILE A 404 8.88 22.12 -4.63
N PRO A 405 8.74 23.29 -3.95
CA PRO A 405 7.62 23.69 -3.10
C PRO A 405 6.36 24.07 -3.89
N ILE A 406 5.19 23.84 -3.30
CA ILE A 406 3.89 24.18 -3.89
C ILE A 406 2.96 24.81 -2.86
N LYS A 407 2.16 25.78 -3.31
CA LYS A 407 1.04 26.33 -2.57
C LYS A 407 -0.14 26.47 -3.51
N PHE A 408 -1.23 25.78 -3.22
CA PHE A 408 -2.45 25.83 -4.01
C PHE A 408 -3.63 26.16 -3.13
N SER A 409 -4.47 27.10 -3.57
CA SER A 409 -5.67 27.57 -2.88
C SER A 409 -6.89 27.32 -3.74
N ASP A 410 -7.96 26.77 -3.16
CA ASP A 410 -9.26 26.62 -3.77
C ASP A 410 -10.32 27.30 -2.90
N SER A 411 -11.08 28.23 -3.49
CA SER A 411 -12.15 28.98 -2.85
C SER A 411 -13.57 28.52 -3.23
N ASN A 412 -13.69 27.37 -3.90
CA ASN A 412 -14.98 26.79 -4.29
C ASN A 412 -15.70 26.06 -3.15
N PHE A 413 -15.20 26.17 -1.93
CA PHE A 413 -15.80 25.57 -0.74
C PHE A 413 -16.72 26.54 -0.03
N ALA A 414 -17.76 26.00 0.62
CA ALA A 414 -18.64 26.76 1.49
C ALA A 414 -19.07 25.96 2.71
N SER A 415 -19.29 26.66 3.83
CA SER A 415 -19.93 26.05 4.99
C SER A 415 -21.44 25.94 4.80
N MET A 416 -22.05 24.96 5.45
CA MET A 416 -23.51 24.79 5.41
C MET A 416 -24.22 25.90 6.20
N SER A 417 -25.46 26.20 5.82
CA SER A 417 -26.31 27.16 6.55
C SER A 417 -26.46 26.71 8.02
N GLY A 418 -26.22 27.64 8.94
CA GLY A 418 -26.28 27.36 10.38
C GLY A 418 -25.02 26.74 10.99
N ALA A 419 -23.99 26.48 10.20
CA ALA A 419 -22.73 25.96 10.75
C ALA A 419 -22.03 27.03 11.59
N SER A 420 -21.65 26.67 12.81
CA SER A 420 -20.78 27.46 13.70
C SER A 420 -19.31 27.08 13.61
N ARG A 421 -19.03 25.92 12.99
CA ARG A 421 -17.71 25.36 12.78
C ARG A 421 -17.67 24.55 11.47
N VAL A 422 -16.53 24.52 10.81
CA VAL A 422 -16.21 23.58 9.74
C VAL A 422 -14.98 22.80 10.08
N ASN A 423 -14.99 21.50 9.76
CA ASN A 423 -13.83 20.62 9.84
C ASN A 423 -13.44 20.22 8.41
N VAL A 424 -12.20 20.47 8.04
CA VAL A 424 -11.63 20.07 6.76
C VAL A 424 -10.74 18.86 7.02
N ASP A 425 -11.23 17.70 6.62
CA ASP A 425 -10.50 16.45 6.73
C ASP A 425 -9.52 16.33 5.58
N VAL A 426 -8.27 16.04 5.91
CA VAL A 426 -7.15 16.00 4.97
C VAL A 426 -6.80 14.56 4.65
N TYR A 427 -6.77 14.24 3.37
CA TYR A 427 -6.48 12.91 2.85
C TYR A 427 -5.34 12.94 1.85
N GLN A 428 -4.66 11.79 1.73
CA GLN A 428 -3.73 11.50 0.65
C GLN A 428 -4.08 10.16 -0.01
N TRP A 429 -3.89 10.03 -1.33
CA TRP A 429 -4.16 8.81 -2.09
C TRP A 429 -3.37 8.75 -3.40
N GLU A 430 -3.32 7.56 -4.00
CA GLU A 430 -2.76 7.36 -5.34
C GLU A 430 -3.87 7.40 -6.40
N ALA A 431 -3.57 7.93 -7.59
CA ALA A 431 -4.56 8.18 -8.64
C ALA A 431 -5.38 6.94 -9.07
N ARG A 432 -4.85 5.73 -8.87
CA ARG A 432 -5.52 4.46 -9.22
C ARG A 432 -6.15 3.75 -8.02
N HIS A 433 -6.00 4.29 -6.81
CA HIS A 433 -6.36 3.64 -5.55
C HIS A 433 -7.13 4.59 -4.61
N GLU A 434 -8.14 5.30 -5.14
CA GLU A 434 -8.97 6.20 -4.32
C GLU A 434 -9.63 5.50 -3.12
N ALA A 435 -9.94 4.20 -3.27
CA ALA A 435 -10.50 3.39 -2.18
C ALA A 435 -9.50 3.20 -1.01
N GLU A 436 -8.20 3.35 -1.26
CA GLU A 436 -7.13 3.22 -0.27
C GLU A 436 -6.69 4.57 0.29
N LYS A 437 -7.54 5.60 0.19
CA LYS A 437 -7.24 6.93 0.73
C LYS A 437 -6.82 6.84 2.19
N LYS A 438 -5.78 7.57 2.54
CA LYS A 438 -5.28 7.68 3.92
C LYS A 438 -5.68 9.02 4.51
N TYR A 439 -6.31 8.98 5.66
CA TYR A 439 -6.59 10.17 6.44
C TYR A 439 -5.33 10.61 7.18
N ILE A 440 -4.98 11.89 7.11
CA ILE A 440 -3.78 12.47 7.76
C ILE A 440 -4.10 13.51 8.82
N GLY A 441 -5.31 14.02 8.88
CA GLY A 441 -5.73 14.91 9.95
C GLY A 441 -6.89 15.83 9.59
N THR A 442 -7.26 16.72 10.51
CA THR A 442 -8.35 17.69 10.34
C THR A 442 -7.90 19.09 10.74
N VAL A 443 -8.28 20.10 9.95
CA VAL A 443 -8.22 21.52 10.32
C VAL A 443 -9.62 21.99 10.66
N GLY A 444 -9.84 22.50 11.87
CA GLY A 444 -11.13 22.98 12.35
C GLY A 444 -11.18 24.50 12.46
N LEU A 445 -12.04 25.15 11.67
CA LEU A 445 -12.34 26.59 11.79
C LEU A 445 -13.68 26.79 12.51
N ALA A 446 -13.66 27.41 13.69
CA ALA A 446 -14.83 27.69 14.50
C ALA A 446 -15.22 29.17 14.46
N GLY A 447 -16.43 29.51 14.95
CA GLY A 447 -16.94 30.88 15.02
C GLY A 447 -17.47 31.41 13.69
N LEU A 448 -17.97 30.52 12.83
CA LEU A 448 -18.67 30.90 11.62
C LEU A 448 -20.05 31.51 11.94
N SER A 449 -20.48 32.48 11.16
CA SER A 449 -21.77 33.16 11.33
C SER A 449 -22.82 32.71 10.30
N GLY A 450 -22.83 31.41 9.98
CA GLY A 450 -23.74 30.83 9.00
C GLY A 450 -23.03 30.35 7.73
N ALA A 451 -23.77 30.30 6.61
CA ALA A 451 -23.18 29.92 5.32
C ALA A 451 -22.15 30.97 4.88
N THR A 452 -20.90 30.58 4.76
CA THR A 452 -19.80 31.43 4.31
C THR A 452 -18.94 30.71 3.28
N GLN A 453 -18.34 31.45 2.37
CA GLN A 453 -17.36 30.95 1.43
C GLN A 453 -16.04 30.70 2.15
N LEU A 454 -15.43 29.58 1.87
CA LEU A 454 -14.17 29.14 2.47
C LEU A 454 -13.09 29.04 1.40
N GLU A 455 -11.89 29.48 1.74
CA GLU A 455 -10.68 29.22 0.97
C GLU A 455 -9.89 28.14 1.70
N ILE A 456 -9.61 27.04 1.01
CA ILE A 456 -8.77 25.96 1.52
C ILE A 456 -7.44 26.00 0.77
N THR A 457 -6.35 26.18 1.50
CA THR A 457 -5.00 26.24 0.93
C THR A 457 -4.18 25.06 1.45
N TYR A 458 -3.58 24.32 0.51
CA TYR A 458 -2.59 23.29 0.77
C TYR A 458 -1.21 23.82 0.36
N ALA A 459 -0.21 23.61 1.20
CA ALA A 459 1.17 24.02 0.93
C ALA A 459 2.15 22.92 1.33
N ILE A 460 3.16 22.71 0.50
CA ILE A 460 4.33 21.87 0.82
C ILE A 460 5.55 22.75 0.57
N ASP A 461 6.37 22.93 1.60
CA ASP A 461 7.56 23.78 1.53
C ASP A 461 8.80 23.03 1.01
N GLU A 462 9.92 23.72 0.91
CA GLU A 462 11.22 23.19 0.46
C GLU A 462 11.75 22.06 1.38
N ASN A 463 11.35 22.06 2.65
CA ASN A 463 11.70 21.05 3.65
C ASN A 463 10.71 19.88 3.66
N ASN A 464 9.77 19.88 2.70
CA ASN A 464 8.72 18.86 2.59
C ASN A 464 7.72 18.91 3.76
N ILE A 465 7.55 20.06 4.41
CA ILE A 465 6.57 20.29 5.47
C ILE A 465 5.21 20.57 4.80
N PHE A 466 4.20 19.81 5.21
CA PHE A 466 2.86 19.92 4.66
C PHE A 466 1.93 20.67 5.60
N GLU A 467 1.34 21.74 5.10
CA GLU A 467 0.45 22.64 5.83
C GLU A 467 -0.89 22.81 5.12
N VAL A 468 -1.94 22.91 5.91
CA VAL A 468 -3.28 23.23 5.41
C VAL A 468 -3.83 24.42 6.16
N TYR A 469 -4.38 25.38 5.40
CA TYR A 469 -5.03 26.58 5.91
C TYR A 469 -6.51 26.55 5.49
N VAL A 470 -7.39 26.92 6.41
CA VAL A 470 -8.81 27.10 6.16
C VAL A 470 -9.17 28.54 6.52
N ARG A 471 -9.66 29.32 5.56
CA ARG A 471 -9.99 30.74 5.72
C ARG A 471 -11.46 31.00 5.45
N ASP A 472 -12.12 31.69 6.35
CA ASP A 472 -13.42 32.29 6.12
C ASP A 472 -13.27 33.58 5.28
N MET A 473 -13.81 33.59 4.09
CA MET A 473 -13.67 34.70 3.15
C MET A 473 -14.44 35.95 3.58
N ALA A 474 -15.49 35.80 4.41
CA ALA A 474 -16.30 36.91 4.87
C ALA A 474 -15.61 37.66 6.04
N THR A 475 -14.98 36.94 6.97
CA THR A 475 -14.37 37.53 8.17
C THR A 475 -12.85 37.66 8.06
N GLY A 476 -12.22 36.94 7.13
CA GLY A 476 -10.76 36.84 6.97
C GLY A 476 -10.10 35.93 8.03
N ARG A 477 -10.88 35.32 8.91
CA ARG A 477 -10.37 34.42 9.96
C ARG A 477 -9.75 33.18 9.32
N THR A 478 -8.56 32.79 9.78
CA THR A 478 -7.81 31.68 9.23
C THR A 478 -7.35 30.77 10.37
N GLU A 479 -7.50 29.46 10.18
CA GLU A 479 -6.88 28.42 11.00
C GLU A 479 -5.87 27.65 10.15
N ARG A 480 -4.80 27.18 10.80
CA ARG A 480 -3.69 26.48 10.17
C ARG A 480 -3.37 25.22 10.96
N ALA A 481 -3.04 24.15 10.27
CA ALA A 481 -2.42 22.97 10.85
C ALA A 481 -1.27 22.49 9.98
N GLU A 482 -0.20 22.04 10.63
CA GLU A 482 0.89 21.28 10.03
C GLU A 482 0.59 19.81 10.21
N PHE A 483 0.83 19.00 9.16
CA PHE A 483 0.51 17.58 9.17
C PHE A 483 1.77 16.73 8.99
N ASP A 484 1.88 15.75 9.86
CA ASP A 484 2.81 14.65 9.68
C ASP A 484 2.20 13.63 8.70
N ARG A 485 2.65 13.67 7.43
CA ARG A 485 2.21 12.80 6.35
C ARG A 485 2.58 11.32 6.56
N THR A 486 3.41 11.05 7.56
CA THR A 486 3.86 9.70 7.89
C THR A 486 2.84 8.94 8.72
N GLN A 487 1.98 9.64 9.45
CA GLN A 487 0.95 9.05 10.28
C GLN A 487 -0.29 8.74 9.44
N SER A 488 -0.77 7.49 9.52
CA SER A 488 -2.13 7.14 9.11
C SER A 488 -2.97 7.17 10.37
N LEU A 489 -3.65 8.28 10.58
CA LEU A 489 -4.60 8.39 11.67
C LEU A 489 -5.88 7.61 11.30
N PRO A 490 -6.60 7.03 12.26
CA PRO A 490 -7.97 6.61 11.99
C PRO A 490 -8.74 7.88 11.55
N PRO A 491 -9.57 7.80 10.48
CA PRO A 491 -10.39 8.95 10.10
C PRO A 491 -11.18 9.42 11.30
N PRO A 492 -11.44 10.73 11.45
CA PRO A 492 -12.20 11.25 12.57
C PRO A 492 -13.52 10.51 12.62
N ALA A 493 -13.94 10.10 13.80
CA ALA A 493 -15.32 9.69 14.00
C ALA A 493 -16.18 10.83 13.45
N ARG A 494 -16.82 10.58 12.30
CA ARG A 494 -17.67 11.60 11.68
C ARG A 494 -18.72 11.97 12.71
N GLU A 495 -18.70 13.21 13.19
CA GLU A 495 -19.90 13.82 13.70
C GLU A 495 -20.87 13.95 12.50
N THR A 496 -21.49 12.83 12.13
CA THR A 496 -22.74 12.89 11.39
C THR A 496 -23.66 13.71 12.28
N ALA A 497 -24.07 14.86 11.80
CA ALA A 497 -25.08 15.66 12.48
C ALA A 497 -26.16 14.71 12.98
N ALA A 498 -26.21 14.50 14.31
CA ALA A 498 -27.24 13.81 15.08
C ALA A 498 -27.77 12.46 14.52
N LEU A 499 -26.91 11.51 14.19
CA LEU A 499 -27.24 10.07 14.11
C LEU A 499 -26.22 9.28 14.93
N GLY A 500 -25.93 9.75 16.13
CA GLY A 500 -25.09 9.07 17.09
C GLY A 500 -25.94 8.21 18.02
N SER A 501 -26.21 6.98 17.62
CA SER A 501 -26.46 5.98 18.64
C SER A 501 -25.65 4.73 18.26
N ASP A 502 -24.93 4.16 19.23
CA ASP A 502 -24.34 2.82 19.16
C ASP A 502 -25.43 1.73 18.95
N ARG A 503 -26.63 2.14 18.50
CA ARG A 503 -27.84 1.34 18.39
C ARG A 503 -28.07 0.90 16.96
N VAL A 504 -28.24 -0.38 16.78
CA VAL A 504 -28.46 -1.02 15.48
C VAL A 504 -29.69 -1.89 15.51
N ASN A 505 -30.59 -1.68 14.56
CA ASN A 505 -31.69 -2.58 14.32
C ASN A 505 -31.33 -3.46 13.13
N VAL A 506 -31.17 -4.75 13.35
CA VAL A 506 -30.86 -5.74 12.31
C VAL A 506 -32.12 -6.56 12.04
N VAL A 507 -32.62 -6.53 10.81
CA VAL A 507 -33.76 -7.35 10.39
C VAL A 507 -33.25 -8.41 9.44
N PHE A 508 -33.41 -9.67 9.84
CA PHE A 508 -33.21 -10.81 8.96
C PHE A 508 -34.49 -11.07 8.15
N LEU A 509 -34.36 -11.02 6.84
CA LEU A 509 -35.44 -11.36 5.89
C LEU A 509 -35.04 -12.66 5.23
N ILE A 510 -35.72 -13.73 5.56
CA ILE A 510 -35.33 -15.09 5.19
C ILE A 510 -36.42 -15.72 4.37
N ASP A 511 -36.06 -16.17 3.20
CA ASP A 511 -36.89 -17.07 2.40
C ASP A 511 -37.12 -18.37 3.17
N THR A 512 -38.38 -18.76 3.29
CA THR A 512 -38.80 -19.91 4.10
C THR A 512 -39.22 -21.12 3.31
N THR A 513 -38.96 -21.13 1.99
CA THR A 513 -39.18 -22.29 1.11
C THR A 513 -38.31 -23.48 1.50
N GLY A 514 -38.70 -24.68 1.08
CA GLY A 514 -38.05 -25.90 1.55
C GLY A 514 -36.55 -26.03 1.23
N SER A 515 -36.08 -25.38 0.18
CA SER A 515 -34.67 -25.33 -0.20
C SER A 515 -33.79 -24.58 0.81
N MET A 516 -34.40 -23.69 1.62
CA MET A 516 -33.70 -22.80 2.55
C MET A 516 -33.46 -23.39 3.96
N ASP A 517 -33.87 -24.61 4.24
CA ASP A 517 -33.74 -25.20 5.58
C ASP A 517 -32.33 -25.18 6.18
N THR A 518 -31.31 -25.41 5.36
CA THR A 518 -29.90 -25.39 5.78
C THR A 518 -29.48 -23.98 6.21
N TYR A 519 -29.90 -22.95 5.46
CA TYR A 519 -29.54 -21.55 5.74
C TYR A 519 -30.30 -20.99 6.95
N ILE A 520 -31.57 -21.36 7.12
CA ILE A 520 -32.37 -21.01 8.30
C ILE A 520 -31.72 -21.59 9.56
N ASN A 521 -31.31 -22.85 9.54
CA ASN A 521 -30.56 -23.44 10.64
C ASN A 521 -29.20 -22.74 10.85
N GLY A 522 -28.51 -22.36 9.79
CA GLY A 522 -27.27 -21.60 9.85
C GLY A 522 -27.45 -20.26 10.58
N VAL A 523 -28.51 -19.48 10.28
CA VAL A 523 -28.83 -18.23 11.01
C VAL A 523 -29.07 -18.50 12.48
N LYS A 524 -29.86 -19.53 12.81
CA LYS A 524 -30.14 -19.93 14.19
C LYS A 524 -28.87 -20.26 14.96
N ASP A 525 -28.02 -21.10 14.35
CA ASP A 525 -26.81 -21.62 15.00
C ASP A 525 -25.73 -20.55 15.16
N ARG A 526 -25.69 -19.56 14.26
CA ARG A 526 -24.70 -18.47 14.27
C ARG A 526 -25.19 -17.19 14.99
N ALA A 527 -26.46 -17.11 15.38
CA ALA A 527 -27.05 -15.90 16.00
C ALA A 527 -26.30 -15.41 17.25
N ILE A 528 -25.75 -16.32 18.07
CA ILE A 528 -24.97 -15.97 19.27
C ILE A 528 -23.67 -15.30 18.85
N GLU A 529 -22.91 -15.90 17.92
CA GLU A 529 -21.64 -15.36 17.47
C GLU A 529 -21.80 -14.02 16.74
N PHE A 530 -22.80 -13.92 15.87
CA PHE A 530 -23.18 -12.68 15.21
C PHE A 530 -23.43 -11.56 16.23
N SER A 531 -24.21 -11.85 17.28
CA SER A 531 -24.50 -10.90 18.35
C SER A 531 -23.27 -10.55 19.19
N ASN A 532 -22.40 -11.54 19.46
CA ASN A 532 -21.15 -11.34 20.20
C ASN A 532 -20.19 -10.42 19.41
N ILE A 533 -20.11 -10.58 18.10
CA ILE A 533 -19.30 -9.69 17.24
C ILE A 533 -19.80 -8.25 17.37
N LEU A 534 -21.12 -8.00 17.27
CA LEU A 534 -21.70 -6.67 17.44
C LEU A 534 -21.45 -6.10 18.84
N ALA A 535 -21.69 -6.88 19.89
CA ALA A 535 -21.50 -6.46 21.28
C ALA A 535 -20.02 -6.17 21.60
N SER A 536 -19.09 -6.97 21.09
CA SER A 536 -17.65 -6.78 21.30
C SER A 536 -17.12 -5.44 20.76
N LYS A 537 -17.86 -4.83 19.85
CA LYS A 537 -17.58 -3.53 19.26
C LYS A 537 -18.38 -2.39 19.89
N GLY A 538 -19.15 -2.67 20.94
CA GLY A 538 -19.92 -1.67 21.69
C GLY A 538 -21.31 -1.39 21.14
N ALA A 539 -21.81 -2.18 20.17
CA ALA A 539 -23.13 -2.02 19.60
C ALA A 539 -24.25 -2.40 20.56
N LEU A 540 -25.23 -1.53 20.71
CA LEU A 540 -26.54 -1.86 21.30
C LEU A 540 -27.45 -2.30 20.15
N TYR A 541 -27.72 -3.59 20.04
CA TYR A 541 -28.46 -4.13 18.92
C TYR A 541 -29.85 -4.63 19.30
N LYS A 542 -30.75 -4.61 18.29
CA LYS A 542 -32.04 -5.32 18.32
C LYS A 542 -32.16 -6.17 17.04
N LEU A 543 -32.58 -7.40 17.18
CA LEU A 543 -32.78 -8.35 16.09
C LEU A 543 -34.26 -8.49 15.77
N GLY A 544 -34.64 -8.29 14.53
CA GLY A 544 -35.95 -8.55 13.96
C GLY A 544 -35.87 -9.70 12.94
N LEU A 545 -37.00 -10.36 12.70
CA LEU A 545 -37.07 -11.48 11.78
C LEU A 545 -38.34 -11.40 10.92
N ILE A 546 -38.17 -11.59 9.62
CA ILE A 546 -39.26 -11.74 8.66
C ILE A 546 -39.00 -13.01 7.85
N GLY A 547 -39.92 -13.95 7.89
CA GLY A 547 -39.95 -15.09 6.97
C GLY A 547 -40.90 -14.81 5.84
N PHE A 548 -40.49 -15.12 4.63
CA PHE A 548 -41.31 -14.93 3.45
C PHE A 548 -41.28 -16.16 2.53
N GLY A 549 -42.27 -16.30 1.70
CA GLY A 549 -42.38 -17.24 0.60
C GLY A 549 -43.02 -16.52 -0.56
N ASP A 550 -43.83 -17.20 -1.36
CA ASP A 550 -44.47 -16.61 -2.55
C ASP A 550 -45.89 -16.06 -2.23
N LEU A 551 -46.04 -14.74 -2.33
CA LEU A 551 -47.33 -14.06 -2.17
C LEU A 551 -48.34 -14.45 -3.26
N ASN A 552 -47.89 -14.86 -4.43
CA ASN A 552 -48.79 -15.35 -5.49
C ASN A 552 -49.48 -16.64 -5.09
N GLU A 553 -48.83 -17.44 -4.24
CA GLU A 553 -49.42 -18.66 -3.62
C GLU A 553 -50.18 -18.35 -2.31
N LYS A 554 -50.41 -17.04 -2.02
CA LYS A 554 -51.10 -16.57 -0.82
C LYS A 554 -50.33 -16.82 0.49
N GLU A 555 -49.01 -17.02 0.43
CA GLU A 555 -48.15 -17.22 1.56
C GLU A 555 -47.78 -15.84 2.18
N LYS A 556 -48.40 -15.50 3.31
CA LYS A 556 -48.17 -14.21 3.99
C LYS A 556 -46.85 -14.22 4.73
N PRO A 557 -46.09 -13.09 4.74
CA PRO A 557 -44.89 -12.97 5.54
C PRO A 557 -45.13 -13.17 7.03
N SER A 558 -44.24 -13.90 7.68
CA SER A 558 -44.22 -14.11 9.11
C SER A 558 -43.32 -13.07 9.76
N VAL A 559 -43.89 -12.13 10.51
CA VAL A 559 -43.17 -10.99 11.08
C VAL A 559 -42.98 -11.19 12.61
N TYR A 560 -41.75 -11.09 13.07
CA TYR A 560 -41.37 -11.14 14.47
C TYR A 560 -40.74 -9.82 14.89
N ASN A 561 -41.25 -9.25 15.96
CA ASN A 561 -40.82 -7.97 16.52
C ASN A 561 -39.38 -8.01 17.02
N PHE A 562 -38.75 -6.85 17.07
CA PHE A 562 -37.42 -6.67 17.59
C PHE A 562 -37.21 -7.21 19.01
N THR A 563 -36.05 -7.86 19.23
CA THR A 563 -35.58 -8.35 20.52
C THR A 563 -34.06 -8.20 20.65
N ASP A 564 -33.60 -7.92 21.85
CA ASP A 564 -32.20 -7.97 22.28
C ASP A 564 -31.83 -9.31 22.94
N ASP A 565 -32.86 -10.15 23.20
CA ASP A 565 -32.72 -11.51 23.74
C ASP A 565 -32.38 -12.51 22.62
N VAL A 566 -31.11 -12.89 22.51
CA VAL A 566 -30.61 -13.81 21.46
C VAL A 566 -31.24 -15.20 21.55
N PRO A 567 -31.40 -15.85 22.72
CA PRO A 567 -32.17 -17.10 22.86
C PRO A 567 -33.59 -17.00 22.31
N LYS A 568 -34.28 -15.87 22.57
CA LYS A 568 -35.60 -15.62 22.00
C LYS A 568 -35.59 -15.51 20.51
N PHE A 569 -34.61 -14.79 19.95
CA PHE A 569 -34.43 -14.70 18.50
C PHE A 569 -34.16 -16.09 17.86
N GLN A 570 -33.26 -16.89 18.42
CA GLN A 570 -33.01 -18.26 17.96
C GLN A 570 -34.28 -19.13 17.98
N LYS A 571 -35.13 -18.96 19.01
CA LYS A 571 -36.41 -19.67 19.07
C LYS A 571 -37.37 -19.20 17.98
N GLN A 572 -37.37 -17.88 17.66
CA GLN A 572 -38.17 -17.33 16.56
C GLN A 572 -37.71 -17.91 15.22
N VAL A 573 -36.38 -17.92 14.94
CA VAL A 573 -35.81 -18.50 13.70
C VAL A 573 -36.15 -20.00 13.59
N LYS A 574 -36.04 -20.75 14.69
CA LYS A 574 -36.37 -22.18 14.71
C LYS A 574 -37.84 -22.46 14.39
N ASN A 575 -38.74 -21.59 14.84
CA ASN A 575 -40.19 -21.77 14.74
C ASN A 575 -40.81 -20.98 13.58
N ILE A 576 -39.99 -20.40 12.70
CA ILE A 576 -40.48 -19.69 11.52
C ILE A 576 -41.27 -20.66 10.63
N PRO A 577 -42.53 -20.36 10.24
CA PRO A 577 -43.31 -21.21 9.41
C PRO A 577 -42.61 -21.46 8.08
N ARG A 578 -42.60 -22.69 7.64
CA ARG A 578 -42.11 -23.06 6.29
C ARG A 578 -43.21 -22.81 5.30
N THR A 579 -42.82 -22.30 4.14
CA THR A 579 -43.66 -22.10 2.98
C THR A 579 -43.33 -23.18 1.96
N TYR A 580 -44.24 -23.42 1.02
CA TYR A 580 -44.05 -24.49 0.03
C TYR A 580 -43.39 -23.97 -1.25
N GLY A 581 -43.47 -22.63 -1.51
CA GLY A 581 -43.10 -22.04 -2.77
C GLY A 581 -43.93 -22.58 -3.93
N GLY A 582 -44.28 -21.81 -4.90
CA GLY A 582 -45.06 -22.25 -6.06
C GLY A 582 -44.21 -22.32 -7.32
N ASP A 583 -43.61 -21.25 -7.64
CA ASP A 583 -42.75 -21.03 -8.79
C ASP A 583 -41.50 -20.22 -8.40
N ILE A 584 -40.59 -20.12 -9.31
CA ILE A 584 -39.47 -19.16 -9.25
C ILE A 584 -39.87 -17.99 -10.16
N PRO A 585 -39.91 -16.76 -9.71
CA PRO A 585 -39.24 -16.12 -8.57
C PRO A 585 -40.04 -16.07 -7.25
N GLU A 586 -39.40 -15.52 -6.15
CA GLU A 586 -39.97 -15.37 -4.80
C GLU A 586 -40.31 -13.94 -4.44
N SER A 587 -41.12 -13.71 -3.40
CA SER A 587 -41.59 -12.36 -2.99
C SER A 587 -40.62 -11.60 -2.08
N SER A 588 -39.33 -11.63 -2.38
CA SER A 588 -38.25 -11.04 -1.56
C SER A 588 -38.27 -9.50 -1.52
N LEU A 589 -38.69 -8.81 -2.61
CA LEU A 589 -38.87 -7.36 -2.62
C LEU A 589 -40.05 -6.92 -1.74
N ASP A 590 -41.15 -7.70 -1.71
CA ASP A 590 -42.29 -7.47 -0.83
C ASP A 590 -41.89 -7.66 0.65
N ALA A 591 -40.97 -8.59 0.92
CA ALA A 591 -40.41 -8.78 2.24
C ALA A 591 -39.61 -7.55 2.71
N LEU A 592 -38.87 -6.89 1.82
CA LEU A 592 -38.18 -5.62 2.13
C LEU A 592 -39.18 -4.49 2.45
N GLU A 593 -40.30 -4.40 1.72
CA GLU A 593 -41.38 -3.48 2.05
C GLU A 593 -41.97 -3.77 3.44
N THR A 594 -42.22 -5.03 3.77
CA THR A 594 -42.67 -5.49 5.07
C THR A 594 -41.65 -5.11 6.17
N GLY A 595 -40.35 -5.19 5.86
CA GLY A 595 -39.28 -4.73 6.75
C GLY A 595 -39.33 -3.23 7.05
N ILE A 596 -39.63 -2.42 6.05
CA ILE A 596 -39.85 -0.97 6.22
C ILE A 596 -41.08 -0.71 7.10
N GLU A 597 -42.17 -1.46 6.93
CA GLU A 597 -43.35 -1.36 7.79
C GLU A 597 -43.03 -1.76 9.25
N LEU A 598 -42.22 -2.80 9.46
CA LEU A 598 -41.76 -3.19 10.77
C LEU A 598 -40.96 -2.07 11.48
N LEU A 599 -40.07 -1.37 10.76
CA LEU A 599 -39.37 -0.20 11.28
C LEU A 599 -40.33 0.94 11.65
N ASN A 600 -41.39 1.17 10.86
CA ASN A 600 -42.36 2.23 11.07
C ASN A 600 -43.25 1.95 12.27
N SER A 601 -43.63 0.69 12.51
CA SER A 601 -44.54 0.28 13.60
C SER A 601 -43.85 0.27 14.96
N HIS A 602 -42.55 0.05 15.00
CA HIS A 602 -41.75 0.23 16.20
C HIS A 602 -41.22 1.65 16.15
N ARG A 603 -41.51 2.44 17.23
CA ARG A 603 -40.80 3.70 17.45
C ARG A 603 -39.31 3.38 17.56
N VAL A 604 -38.65 3.28 16.38
CA VAL A 604 -37.20 3.18 16.28
C VAL A 604 -36.69 4.44 16.97
N GLU A 605 -35.90 4.27 18.03
CA GLU A 605 -35.35 5.41 18.75
C GLU A 605 -34.57 6.28 17.75
N ASP A 606 -34.81 7.58 17.80
CA ASP A 606 -34.15 8.53 16.89
C ASP A 606 -32.64 8.31 16.94
N GLY A 607 -32.02 8.11 15.76
CA GLY A 607 -30.59 7.90 15.61
C GLY A 607 -30.11 6.45 15.49
N SER A 608 -31.00 5.44 15.54
CA SER A 608 -30.60 4.03 15.29
C SER A 608 -30.27 3.78 13.83
N ARG A 609 -29.21 2.99 13.55
CA ARG A 609 -28.93 2.48 12.20
C ARG A 609 -29.82 1.27 11.90
N ASN A 610 -30.36 1.22 10.69
CA ASN A 610 -31.25 0.14 10.26
C ASN A 610 -30.54 -0.73 9.22
N ILE A 611 -30.43 -2.02 9.51
CA ILE A 611 -29.72 -2.99 8.66
C ILE A 611 -30.69 -4.08 8.26
N PHE A 612 -30.78 -4.36 6.98
CA PHE A 612 -31.52 -5.50 6.45
C PHE A 612 -30.56 -6.56 5.92
N ILE A 613 -30.79 -7.83 6.27
CA ILE A 613 -30.05 -8.97 5.77
C ILE A 613 -31.04 -9.85 5.05
N LEU A 614 -31.06 -9.76 3.73
CA LEU A 614 -31.93 -10.58 2.85
C LEU A 614 -31.21 -11.87 2.48
N ILE A 615 -31.85 -13.02 2.74
CA ILE A 615 -31.32 -14.36 2.46
C ILE A 615 -32.34 -15.13 1.64
N THR A 616 -32.00 -15.47 0.38
CA THR A 616 -32.87 -16.17 -0.54
C THR A 616 -32.06 -16.94 -1.60
N ASP A 617 -32.62 -18.01 -2.17
CA ASP A 617 -31.99 -18.77 -3.24
C ASP A 617 -32.67 -18.56 -4.62
N ALA A 618 -33.61 -17.62 -4.72
CA ALA A 618 -34.33 -17.28 -5.93
C ALA A 618 -34.31 -15.77 -6.26
N PRO A 619 -34.45 -15.39 -7.55
CA PRO A 619 -34.67 -14.01 -7.94
C PRO A 619 -36.03 -13.47 -7.44
N PRO A 620 -36.24 -12.14 -7.36
CA PRO A 620 -37.49 -11.58 -6.90
C PRO A 620 -38.57 -11.53 -7.98
N HIS A 621 -39.86 -11.52 -7.60
CA HIS A 621 -40.90 -11.01 -8.44
C HIS A 621 -40.73 -9.51 -8.70
N VAL A 622 -40.77 -9.11 -9.98
CA VAL A 622 -40.72 -7.69 -10.39
C VAL A 622 -41.86 -7.43 -11.38
N PRO A 623 -42.76 -6.48 -11.10
CA PRO A 623 -42.85 -5.65 -9.91
C PRO A 623 -43.27 -6.43 -8.67
N THR A 624 -43.14 -5.77 -7.47
CA THR A 624 -43.69 -6.30 -6.20
C THR A 624 -45.19 -6.47 -6.30
N HIS A 625 -45.81 -7.17 -5.35
CA HIS A 625 -47.26 -7.32 -5.25
C HIS A 625 -47.98 -5.96 -5.06
N SER A 626 -47.30 -4.97 -4.49
CA SER A 626 -47.75 -3.57 -4.40
C SER A 626 -47.53 -2.76 -5.71
N GLY A 627 -46.94 -3.34 -6.75
CA GLY A 627 -46.68 -2.75 -8.05
C GLY A 627 -45.40 -1.92 -8.16
N LYS A 628 -44.45 -2.03 -7.22
CA LYS A 628 -43.19 -1.28 -7.22
C LYS A 628 -42.10 -1.98 -8.01
N SER A 629 -41.28 -1.17 -8.71
CA SER A 629 -40.04 -1.64 -9.32
C SER A 629 -38.90 -1.76 -8.30
N VAL A 630 -37.80 -2.39 -8.71
CA VAL A 630 -36.54 -2.48 -7.89
C VAL A 630 -36.08 -1.09 -7.47
N GLU A 631 -36.06 -0.10 -8.41
CA GLU A 631 -35.64 1.27 -8.15
C GLU A 631 -36.52 1.95 -7.10
N GLN A 632 -37.81 1.68 -7.12
CA GLN A 632 -38.77 2.24 -6.14
C GLN A 632 -38.57 1.62 -4.75
N VAL A 633 -38.25 0.33 -4.66
CA VAL A 633 -37.89 -0.32 -3.39
C VAL A 633 -36.54 0.23 -2.87
N CYS A 634 -35.54 0.40 -3.76
CA CYS A 634 -34.28 1.05 -3.42
C CYS A 634 -34.49 2.46 -2.83
N ALA A 635 -35.30 3.29 -3.50
CA ALA A 635 -35.61 4.63 -3.00
C ALA A 635 -36.31 4.62 -1.64
N ALA A 636 -37.21 3.65 -1.40
CA ALA A 636 -37.88 3.49 -0.11
C ALA A 636 -36.90 3.09 1.00
N LEU A 637 -35.98 2.18 0.75
CA LEU A 637 -34.92 1.79 1.69
C LEU A 637 -33.98 2.96 2.01
N GLN A 638 -33.55 3.70 0.99
CA GLN A 638 -32.71 4.89 1.15
C GLN A 638 -33.38 5.99 1.98
N THR A 639 -34.68 6.24 1.74
CA THR A 639 -35.46 7.24 2.52
C THR A 639 -35.50 6.92 4.01
N ARG A 640 -35.30 5.64 4.39
CA ARG A 640 -35.28 5.16 5.77
C ARG A 640 -33.89 4.85 6.30
N PHE A 641 -32.84 5.25 5.55
CA PHE A 641 -31.43 5.00 5.89
C PHE A 641 -31.15 3.52 6.21
N VAL A 642 -31.72 2.62 5.40
CA VAL A 642 -31.53 1.19 5.54
C VAL A 642 -30.32 0.76 4.73
N THR A 643 -29.33 0.16 5.39
CA THR A 643 -28.23 -0.55 4.72
C THR A 643 -28.64 -2.00 4.47
N THR A 644 -28.58 -2.48 3.25
CA THR A 644 -29.03 -3.81 2.87
C THR A 644 -27.86 -4.72 2.51
N TYR A 645 -27.74 -5.85 3.20
CA TYR A 645 -26.88 -6.96 2.82
C TYR A 645 -27.73 -8.04 2.13
N VAL A 646 -27.27 -8.53 0.99
CA VAL A 646 -27.96 -9.57 0.25
C VAL A 646 -27.10 -10.83 0.20
N VAL A 647 -27.69 -11.95 0.56
CA VAL A 647 -27.10 -13.29 0.45
C VAL A 647 -27.98 -14.10 -0.49
N ALA A 648 -27.61 -14.18 -1.76
CA ALA A 648 -28.37 -14.84 -2.80
C ALA A 648 -27.46 -15.51 -3.83
N ARG A 649 -28.03 -16.35 -4.71
CA ARG A 649 -27.25 -16.95 -5.81
C ARG A 649 -26.73 -15.88 -6.77
N LYS A 650 -25.50 -16.04 -7.24
CA LYS A 650 -24.90 -15.15 -8.24
C LYS A 650 -25.24 -15.57 -9.68
N ASP A 651 -26.52 -15.76 -9.98
CA ASP A 651 -27.02 -15.82 -11.35
C ASP A 651 -27.35 -14.42 -11.89
N ARG A 652 -27.57 -14.32 -13.19
CA ARG A 652 -27.75 -13.03 -13.85
C ARG A 652 -28.99 -12.26 -13.35
N GLU A 653 -30.11 -12.97 -13.19
CA GLU A 653 -31.40 -12.37 -12.80
C GLU A 653 -31.34 -11.87 -11.35
N SER A 654 -30.77 -12.67 -10.44
CA SER A 654 -30.56 -12.29 -9.04
C SER A 654 -29.61 -11.10 -8.90
N ILE A 655 -28.51 -11.04 -9.66
CA ILE A 655 -27.58 -9.92 -9.63
C ILE A 655 -28.24 -8.63 -10.13
N GLU A 656 -28.91 -8.67 -11.28
CA GLU A 656 -29.59 -7.51 -11.87
C GLU A 656 -30.63 -6.93 -10.91
N ALA A 657 -31.33 -7.75 -10.14
CA ALA A 657 -32.36 -7.31 -9.20
C ALA A 657 -31.83 -6.89 -7.83
N TYR A 658 -30.83 -7.57 -7.28
CA TYR A 658 -30.41 -7.42 -5.89
C TYR A 658 -29.18 -6.53 -5.69
N ASP A 659 -28.25 -6.42 -6.68
CA ASP A 659 -27.08 -5.56 -6.54
C ASP A 659 -27.43 -4.07 -6.30
N PRO A 660 -28.45 -3.50 -6.97
CA PRO A 660 -28.89 -2.14 -6.69
C PRO A 660 -29.34 -1.89 -5.23
N LEU A 661 -29.90 -2.90 -4.55
CA LEU A 661 -30.39 -2.80 -3.18
C LEU A 661 -29.24 -2.64 -2.16
N THR A 662 -28.03 -3.07 -2.51
CA THR A 662 -26.88 -3.03 -1.61
C THR A 662 -26.17 -1.68 -1.56
N LYS A 663 -26.54 -0.73 -2.40
CA LYS A 663 -25.86 0.57 -2.50
C LYS A 663 -26.53 1.65 -1.63
N PRO A 664 -25.70 2.57 -1.01
CA PRO A 664 -24.25 2.67 -1.16
C PRO A 664 -23.43 1.76 -0.21
N ASP A 665 -23.95 1.36 0.94
CA ASP A 665 -23.15 0.85 2.08
C ASP A 665 -23.31 -0.65 2.35
N GLY A 666 -24.16 -1.32 1.61
CA GLY A 666 -24.41 -2.76 1.73
C GLY A 666 -23.48 -3.61 0.84
N LYS A 667 -23.70 -4.93 0.84
CA LYS A 667 -22.88 -5.86 0.08
C LYS A 667 -23.67 -7.10 -0.37
N TYR A 668 -23.32 -7.60 -1.56
CA TYR A 668 -23.85 -8.83 -2.11
C TYR A 668 -22.90 -10.02 -1.84
N TYR A 669 -23.40 -11.10 -1.26
CA TYR A 669 -22.67 -12.34 -1.00
C TYR A 669 -23.27 -13.49 -1.80
N ASP A 670 -22.42 -14.42 -2.26
CA ASP A 670 -22.88 -15.62 -2.92
C ASP A 670 -23.40 -16.64 -1.91
N LEU A 671 -24.64 -17.08 -2.05
CA LEU A 671 -25.24 -18.08 -1.17
C LEU A 671 -24.49 -19.44 -1.19
N ASN A 672 -23.72 -19.70 -2.26
CA ASN A 672 -22.92 -20.92 -2.40
C ASN A 672 -21.57 -20.87 -1.63
N ASP A 673 -21.19 -19.71 -1.12
CA ASP A 673 -20.02 -19.59 -0.26
C ASP A 673 -20.28 -20.19 1.13
N LYS A 674 -19.24 -20.25 1.98
CA LYS A 674 -19.39 -20.75 3.35
C LYS A 674 -20.30 -19.83 4.17
N PHE A 675 -21.53 -20.26 4.38
CA PHE A 675 -22.60 -19.44 4.95
C PHE A 675 -22.26 -18.85 6.33
N PHE A 676 -21.55 -19.58 7.19
CA PHE A 676 -21.14 -19.06 8.51
C PHE A 676 -20.11 -17.93 8.37
N ASP A 677 -19.18 -18.05 7.43
CA ASP A 677 -18.19 -16.99 7.17
C ASP A 677 -18.87 -15.73 6.61
N ILE A 678 -19.96 -15.89 5.82
CA ILE A 678 -20.78 -14.77 5.32
C ILE A 678 -21.42 -14.03 6.49
N LEU A 679 -22.06 -14.71 7.43
CA LEU A 679 -22.73 -14.07 8.57
C LEU A 679 -21.71 -13.35 9.47
N ASP A 680 -20.54 -13.92 9.70
CA ASP A 680 -19.47 -13.28 10.47
C ASP A 680 -18.93 -12.02 9.76
N ASN A 681 -18.74 -12.08 8.45
CA ASN A 681 -18.31 -10.93 7.64
C ASN A 681 -19.35 -9.81 7.64
N ILE A 682 -20.65 -10.14 7.60
CA ILE A 682 -21.74 -9.16 7.72
C ILE A 682 -21.70 -8.54 9.11
N ALA A 683 -21.58 -9.33 10.18
CA ALA A 683 -21.49 -8.81 11.55
C ALA A 683 -20.30 -7.86 11.73
N MET A 684 -19.13 -8.21 11.18
CA MET A 684 -17.94 -7.35 11.21
C MET A 684 -18.17 -6.06 10.43
N SER A 685 -18.74 -6.14 9.21
CA SER A 685 -19.05 -4.95 8.40
C SER A 685 -20.05 -4.02 9.10
N ILE A 686 -21.09 -4.56 9.73
CA ILE A 686 -22.04 -3.77 10.55
C ILE A 686 -21.32 -3.13 11.75
N ALA A 687 -20.46 -3.88 12.42
CA ALA A 687 -19.68 -3.38 13.56
C ALA A 687 -18.68 -2.28 13.17
N GLU A 688 -18.14 -2.32 11.95
CA GLU A 688 -17.32 -1.24 11.38
C GLU A 688 -18.16 0.00 11.05
N LEU A 689 -19.36 -0.17 10.48
CA LEU A 689 -20.30 0.92 10.25
C LEU A 689 -20.73 1.67 11.53
N ILE A 690 -20.77 1.01 12.67
CA ILE A 690 -21.11 1.62 13.97
C ILE A 690 -19.98 2.51 14.49
N ARG A 691 -18.72 2.19 14.14
CA ARG A 691 -17.55 2.98 14.53
C ARG A 691 -17.31 4.19 13.64
N LEU A 692 -17.93 4.23 12.48
CA LEU A 692 -17.90 5.34 11.53
C LEU A 692 -19.07 6.32 11.81
#